data_e679e59ff28efbefb943c0b528de1046
#
_entry.id   e679e59ff28efbefb943c0b528de1046
#
_cell.length_a   1.000
_cell.length_b   1.000
_cell.length_c   1.000
_cell.angle_alpha   90.00
_cell.angle_beta   90.00
_cell.angle_gamma   90.00
#
_symmetry.space_group_name_H-M   'P 1'
#
loop_
_entity.id
_entity.type
_entity.pdbx_description
1 polymer ?
#
loop_
_entity_poly.entity_id
_entity_poly.type
_entity_poly.pdbx_seq_one_letter_code
_entity_poly.pdbx_strand_id
1 'polypeptide(L)'
;MNEQFFDSDSFTPRARELVKNAVTLAGSWGHTYIGTEHILLSAAYEEDSTACAVLLRHEVTAQRIEEQIEYIIGRGTPCRLTKNDITPNAAAVLKGAKRLCESMGGGIAGTEYILAMILRRSDCCAFEILQQLGVNCNKMYNDCSLSGNEPNIFSDRNYPKLKTLERYGRELTRKSECEKFDPCIGRETETERIMEILCRRTKNNPCLVGEAGVGKTAVVEGLARKIMLGEVPSALSSKRIFSLDITALLAGAKYRGDFEERLKSCMDEAAKAGNVILFIDELHNIMGAGAAEGAIDAANILKPQLARGGLQLIGATTFEEYRKNIEKDSAMERRFQKVKIDEPDQSQTCRILSGLIDKYEQHHSVDISPDLIPYAVKLAARYVTDRFFPDKAIDILDEACACAVIEQSENNSGEKISDAFNDYVKGKLTRDEYLNAITECRPKRIPLEKRHIDSVISSLTGINCADIGQDEAARLTGLEDKLSESIVGQQAAIKSLCSAVRRCRAGLKGSDRPMGSFIFLGSTGVGKSQLAKDLAKTLFGRDNAIVKLDMSEYMERHSVSKLIGSPPGYVGFDEGGRLTEQIRRKPYCVLLLDEIEKAHPDIYNLLLQILEDGCLTDSAGRTVSFSNVLIIMTSNIGVKKLAETKTVGFSNSKSNGEAKKKAMLSELKSFMSPELLGRIDEVIVFNDLTLSDMENITRLEISALEKRLSELGCTLACQPEVYPFIAKQALSKSGSAREIRHIITALIENRISDMLISSACCDFSVCVSENTLTVAQHRRQLCS
;
A
#
# COMPACT_ATOMS: atom_id res chain seq x y z
N MET A 1 39.00 -41.98 36.11
CA MET A 1 37.79 -41.58 35.31
C MET A 1 38.11 -40.86 33.99
N ASN A 2 39.36 -40.45 33.75
CA ASN A 2 39.73 -39.66 32.56
C ASN A 2 40.31 -40.49 31.40
N GLU A 3 40.60 -41.80 31.57
CA GLU A 3 41.18 -42.65 30.51
C GLU A 3 40.18 -43.03 29.40
N GLN A 4 38.88 -42.99 29.69
CA GLN A 4 37.81 -43.40 28.72
C GLN A 4 37.54 -42.40 27.55
N PHE A 5 38.09 -41.18 27.61
CA PHE A 5 37.81 -40.16 26.60
C PHE A 5 38.73 -40.20 25.39
N PHE A 6 39.94 -40.71 25.53
CA PHE A 6 40.97 -40.66 24.46
C PHE A 6 41.03 -41.91 23.59
N ASP A 7 40.47 -43.00 24.04
CA ASP A 7 40.48 -44.31 23.32
C ASP A 7 39.08 -44.82 22.97
N SER A 8 38.02 -43.95 23.04
CA SER A 8 36.68 -44.42 22.77
C SER A 8 36.40 -44.45 21.26
N ASP A 9 35.77 -45.50 20.76
CA ASP A 9 35.24 -45.64 19.41
C ASP A 9 34.17 -44.58 19.07
N SER A 10 33.97 -43.61 19.94
CA SER A 10 33.02 -42.51 19.81
C SER A 10 33.52 -41.36 18.96
N PHE A 11 34.81 -41.31 18.63
CA PHE A 11 35.43 -40.24 17.81
C PHE A 11 36.01 -40.81 16.51
N THR A 12 35.91 -40.05 15.42
CA THR A 12 36.58 -40.39 14.17
C THR A 12 38.11 -40.51 14.36
N PRO A 13 38.85 -41.26 13.51
CA PRO A 13 40.28 -41.32 13.58
C PRO A 13 40.95 -39.94 13.61
N ARG A 14 40.47 -39.00 12.77
CA ARG A 14 40.96 -37.62 12.71
C ARG A 14 40.68 -36.82 13.97
N ALA A 15 39.47 -36.95 14.55
CA ALA A 15 39.16 -36.28 15.82
C ALA A 15 39.99 -36.80 16.99
N ARG A 16 40.35 -38.11 17.01
CA ARG A 16 41.28 -38.68 17.97
C ARG A 16 42.71 -38.16 17.78
N GLU A 17 43.17 -37.99 16.54
CA GLU A 17 44.46 -37.44 16.22
C GLU A 17 44.57 -35.96 16.60
N LEU A 18 43.53 -35.17 16.33
CA LEU A 18 43.40 -33.79 16.78
C LEU A 18 43.60 -33.68 18.30
N VAL A 19 42.94 -34.51 19.09
CA VAL A 19 43.08 -34.47 20.55
C VAL A 19 44.48 -34.88 21.00
N LYS A 20 45.12 -35.85 20.35
CA LYS A 20 46.53 -36.23 20.62
C LYS A 20 47.50 -35.10 20.30
N ASN A 21 47.31 -34.46 19.16
CA ASN A 21 48.12 -33.31 18.72
C ASN A 21 47.97 -32.12 19.67
N ALA A 22 46.75 -31.87 20.21
CA ALA A 22 46.54 -30.85 21.23
C ALA A 22 47.38 -31.09 22.52
N VAL A 23 47.56 -32.35 22.96
CA VAL A 23 48.42 -32.70 24.07
C VAL A 23 49.89 -32.39 23.77
N THR A 24 50.33 -32.76 22.57
CA THR A 24 51.73 -32.51 22.13
C THR A 24 52.02 -31.01 22.00
N LEU A 25 51.07 -30.26 21.40
CA LEU A 25 51.17 -28.80 21.25
C LEU A 25 51.26 -28.10 22.63
N ALA A 26 50.35 -28.44 23.57
CA ALA A 26 50.37 -27.88 24.91
C ALA A 26 51.71 -28.12 25.63
N GLY A 27 52.24 -29.35 25.51
CA GLY A 27 53.56 -29.70 26.09
C GLY A 27 54.72 -28.95 25.42
N SER A 28 54.72 -28.81 24.09
CA SER A 28 55.77 -28.09 23.35
C SER A 28 55.77 -26.57 23.65
N TRP A 29 54.59 -26.01 23.94
CA TRP A 29 54.44 -24.62 24.36
C TRP A 29 54.78 -24.38 25.83
N GLY A 30 55.02 -25.44 26.58
CA GLY A 30 55.41 -25.38 27.99
C GLY A 30 54.24 -25.07 28.94
N HIS A 31 53.03 -25.32 28.53
CA HIS A 31 51.85 -25.18 29.35
C HIS A 31 51.69 -26.43 30.23
N THR A 32 51.23 -26.29 31.47
CA THR A 32 51.05 -27.39 32.43
C THR A 32 49.68 -28.04 32.36
N TYR A 33 48.86 -27.66 31.38
CA TYR A 33 47.49 -28.16 31.19
C TYR A 33 47.10 -28.19 29.69
N ILE A 34 46.11 -28.97 29.39
CA ILE A 34 45.50 -29.05 28.04
C ILE A 34 44.18 -28.29 28.07
N GLY A 35 44.17 -27.10 27.50
CA GLY A 35 42.97 -26.23 27.42
C GLY A 35 42.25 -26.31 26.08
N THR A 36 41.17 -25.58 25.98
CA THR A 36 40.36 -25.48 24.74
C THR A 36 41.11 -24.78 23.60
N GLU A 37 42.01 -23.85 23.91
CA GLU A 37 42.90 -23.16 22.99
C GLU A 37 43.84 -24.12 22.25
N HIS A 38 44.35 -25.14 22.95
CA HIS A 38 45.20 -26.16 22.33
C HIS A 38 44.41 -27.08 21.40
N ILE A 39 43.17 -27.38 21.74
CA ILE A 39 42.24 -28.12 20.86
C ILE A 39 41.92 -27.29 19.60
N LEU A 40 41.69 -25.99 19.77
CA LEU A 40 41.44 -25.09 18.63
C LEU A 40 42.66 -24.97 17.72
N LEU A 41 43.86 -24.80 18.31
CA LEU A 41 45.10 -24.74 17.53
C LEU A 41 45.37 -26.05 16.78
N SER A 42 45.17 -27.19 17.44
CA SER A 42 45.28 -28.50 16.80
C SER A 42 44.28 -28.69 15.67
N ALA A 43 43.05 -28.17 15.81
CA ALA A 43 42.06 -28.20 14.73
C ALA A 43 42.47 -27.39 13.49
N ALA A 44 43.21 -26.30 13.69
CA ALA A 44 43.72 -25.47 12.61
C ALA A 44 44.96 -26.09 11.90
N TYR A 45 45.70 -26.93 12.56
CA TYR A 45 46.84 -27.67 11.96
C TYR A 45 46.43 -28.94 11.19
N GLU A 46 45.24 -29.47 11.42
CA GLU A 46 44.75 -30.69 10.77
C GLU A 46 44.16 -30.36 9.40
N GLU A 47 45.04 -30.11 8.40
CA GLU A 47 44.69 -29.59 7.07
C GLU A 47 43.55 -30.33 6.36
N ASP A 48 43.45 -31.64 6.55
CA ASP A 48 42.41 -32.49 5.92
C ASP A 48 41.13 -32.61 6.76
N SER A 49 40.96 -31.82 7.82
CA SER A 49 39.81 -31.86 8.70
C SER A 49 38.69 -30.88 8.29
N THR A 50 37.44 -31.28 8.53
CA THR A 50 36.29 -30.40 8.35
C THR A 50 36.37 -29.14 9.21
N ALA A 51 36.94 -29.26 10.45
CA ALA A 51 37.17 -28.13 11.33
C ALA A 51 38.15 -27.13 10.73
N CYS A 52 39.29 -27.62 10.16
CA CYS A 52 40.27 -26.74 9.52
C CYS A 52 39.65 -26.03 8.28
N ALA A 53 38.88 -26.74 7.44
CA ALA A 53 38.22 -26.15 6.30
C ALA A 53 37.28 -25.01 6.69
N VAL A 54 36.54 -25.16 7.80
CA VAL A 54 35.63 -24.12 8.33
C VAL A 54 36.42 -22.95 8.88
N LEU A 55 37.52 -23.20 9.66
CA LEU A 55 38.39 -22.14 10.17
C LEU A 55 38.99 -21.30 9.03
N LEU A 56 39.51 -21.94 7.99
CA LEU A 56 40.11 -21.26 6.82
C LEU A 56 39.08 -20.43 6.05
N ARG A 57 37.84 -20.90 5.91
CA ARG A 57 36.76 -20.14 5.28
C ARG A 57 36.47 -18.82 6.01
N HIS A 58 36.73 -18.77 7.31
CA HIS A 58 36.60 -17.57 8.14
C HIS A 58 37.94 -16.83 8.37
N GLU A 59 38.96 -17.09 7.53
CA GLU A 59 40.26 -16.46 7.58
C GLU A 59 41.02 -16.70 8.91
N VAL A 60 40.68 -17.76 9.63
CA VAL A 60 41.34 -18.17 10.86
C VAL A 60 42.43 -19.19 10.53
N THR A 61 43.69 -18.75 10.51
CA THR A 61 44.85 -19.59 10.29
C THR A 61 45.48 -20.01 11.60
N ALA A 62 46.24 -21.14 11.60
CA ALA A 62 46.98 -21.61 12.79
C ALA A 62 47.90 -20.52 13.34
N GLN A 63 48.59 -19.77 12.46
CA GLN A 63 49.49 -18.69 12.84
C GLN A 63 48.77 -17.58 13.65
N ARG A 64 47.57 -17.15 13.20
CA ARG A 64 46.78 -16.14 13.91
C ARG A 64 46.31 -16.62 15.27
N ILE A 65 45.98 -17.91 15.38
CA ILE A 65 45.65 -18.53 16.68
C ILE A 65 46.88 -18.59 17.61
N GLU A 66 48.05 -18.96 17.08
CA GLU A 66 49.29 -18.97 17.82
C GLU A 66 49.67 -17.61 18.41
N GLU A 67 49.58 -16.55 17.56
CA GLU A 67 49.85 -15.18 18.02
C GLU A 67 48.90 -14.76 19.14
N GLN A 68 47.63 -15.16 19.09
CA GLN A 68 46.69 -14.87 20.17
C GLN A 68 46.94 -15.69 21.42
N ILE A 69 47.29 -16.97 21.32
CA ILE A 69 47.64 -17.80 22.47
C ILE A 69 48.91 -17.24 23.15
N GLU A 70 49.93 -16.84 22.37
CA GLU A 70 51.15 -16.24 22.88
C GLU A 70 50.88 -14.91 23.58
N TYR A 71 49.95 -14.11 23.07
CA TYR A 71 49.55 -12.84 23.66
C TYR A 71 48.78 -13.00 24.97
N ILE A 72 47.87 -14.00 25.06
CA ILE A 72 46.99 -14.18 26.21
C ILE A 72 47.65 -14.98 27.33
N ILE A 73 48.38 -16.06 26.98
CA ILE A 73 48.89 -17.05 27.92
C ILE A 73 50.42 -17.02 28.01
N GLY A 74 51.09 -16.72 26.88
CA GLY A 74 52.56 -16.75 26.78
C GLY A 74 53.09 -18.14 26.48
N ARG A 75 54.45 -18.28 26.46
CA ARG A 75 55.17 -19.56 26.32
C ARG A 75 55.94 -19.88 27.57
N GLY A 76 55.82 -21.14 28.01
CA GLY A 76 56.59 -21.68 29.15
C GLY A 76 57.77 -22.58 28.73
N THR A 77 58.34 -23.27 29.72
CA THR A 77 59.34 -24.28 29.41
C THR A 77 58.67 -25.57 28.96
N PRO A 78 59.14 -26.21 27.88
CA PRO A 78 58.52 -27.45 27.40
C PRO A 78 58.40 -28.53 28.44
N CYS A 79 57.30 -29.15 28.61
CA CYS A 79 56.98 -30.16 29.59
C CYS A 79 56.30 -31.37 28.99
N ARG A 80 56.29 -32.51 29.64
CA ARG A 80 55.53 -33.70 29.22
C ARG A 80 54.19 -33.72 29.92
N LEU A 81 53.14 -33.67 29.13
CA LEU A 81 51.76 -33.75 29.58
C LEU A 81 51.19 -35.16 29.35
N THR A 82 50.27 -35.52 30.19
CA THR A 82 49.50 -36.75 30.11
C THR A 82 48.03 -36.43 29.80
N LYS A 83 47.26 -37.43 29.40
CA LYS A 83 45.83 -37.33 29.16
C LYS A 83 45.02 -36.85 30.40
N ASN A 84 45.62 -36.88 31.59
CA ASN A 84 44.96 -36.44 32.84
C ASN A 84 45.07 -34.93 33.09
N ASP A 85 45.94 -34.24 32.37
CA ASP A 85 46.21 -32.80 32.55
C ASP A 85 45.23 -31.93 31.75
N ILE A 86 44.09 -32.51 31.35
CA ILE A 86 43.05 -31.80 30.60
C ILE A 86 42.20 -30.89 31.52
N THR A 87 41.96 -29.66 31.10
CA THR A 87 41.10 -28.72 31.85
C THR A 87 39.63 -29.18 31.87
N PRO A 88 38.86 -28.79 32.92
CA PRO A 88 37.42 -29.08 32.97
C PRO A 88 36.63 -28.59 31.74
N ASN A 89 37.01 -27.43 31.20
CA ASN A 89 36.38 -26.86 30.01
C ASN A 89 36.69 -27.66 28.73
N ALA A 90 37.92 -28.07 28.53
CA ALA A 90 38.32 -28.93 27.41
C ALA A 90 37.66 -30.31 27.49
N ALA A 91 37.62 -30.91 28.68
CA ALA A 91 36.88 -32.16 28.89
C ALA A 91 35.36 -32.02 28.62
N ALA A 92 34.77 -30.88 28.99
CA ALA A 92 33.37 -30.61 28.74
C ALA A 92 33.06 -30.38 27.24
N VAL A 93 33.99 -29.77 26.48
CA VAL A 93 33.90 -29.65 25.02
C VAL A 93 33.88 -31.03 24.36
N LEU A 94 34.79 -31.92 24.72
CA LEU A 94 34.84 -33.27 24.14
C LEU A 94 33.60 -34.10 24.50
N LYS A 95 33.13 -34.05 25.76
CA LYS A 95 31.87 -34.68 26.18
C LYS A 95 30.67 -34.11 25.41
N GLY A 96 30.65 -32.79 25.24
CA GLY A 96 29.61 -32.09 24.51
C GLY A 96 29.58 -32.46 23.05
N ALA A 97 30.71 -32.58 22.37
CA ALA A 97 30.85 -33.00 21.00
C ALA A 97 30.25 -34.40 20.77
N LYS A 98 30.53 -35.36 21.67
CA LYS A 98 29.93 -36.69 21.63
C LYS A 98 28.39 -36.62 21.75
N ARG A 99 27.88 -35.94 22.76
CA ARG A 99 26.45 -35.79 22.99
C ARG A 99 25.76 -35.07 21.82
N LEU A 100 26.41 -34.07 21.22
CA LEU A 100 25.89 -33.36 20.07
C LEU A 100 25.77 -34.30 18.88
N CYS A 101 26.79 -35.11 18.61
CA CYS A 101 26.75 -36.13 17.55
C CYS A 101 25.63 -37.16 17.78
N GLU A 102 25.51 -37.67 19.03
CA GLU A 102 24.43 -38.61 19.39
C GLU A 102 23.03 -38.00 19.23
N SER A 103 22.85 -36.72 19.60
CA SER A 103 21.57 -36.01 19.46
C SER A 103 21.16 -35.78 18.00
N MET A 104 22.12 -35.78 17.08
CA MET A 104 21.92 -35.63 15.64
C MET A 104 21.84 -36.98 14.92
N GLY A 105 21.72 -38.09 15.63
CA GLY A 105 21.64 -39.41 15.05
C GLY A 105 22.95 -39.99 14.50
N GLY A 106 24.09 -39.30 14.76
CA GLY A 106 25.42 -39.76 14.41
C GLY A 106 25.96 -40.73 15.46
N GLY A 107 26.70 -41.75 15.02
CA GLY A 107 27.35 -42.72 15.93
C GLY A 107 28.75 -42.35 16.38
N ILE A 108 29.49 -41.57 15.59
CA ILE A 108 30.92 -41.25 15.77
C ILE A 108 31.15 -39.76 15.52
N ALA A 109 31.67 -39.02 16.53
CA ALA A 109 31.87 -37.60 16.44
C ALA A 109 33.15 -37.24 15.68
N GLY A 110 33.00 -36.36 14.66
CA GLY A 110 34.09 -35.79 13.87
C GLY A 110 34.67 -34.51 14.45
N THR A 111 35.62 -33.91 13.75
CA THR A 111 36.30 -32.66 14.14
C THR A 111 35.35 -31.47 14.12
N GLU A 112 34.33 -31.49 13.23
CA GLU A 112 33.26 -30.50 13.13
C GLU A 112 32.43 -30.39 14.40
N TYR A 113 32.14 -31.50 15.11
CA TYR A 113 31.41 -31.49 16.39
C TYR A 113 32.23 -30.89 17.52
N ILE A 114 33.58 -31.10 17.48
CA ILE A 114 34.50 -30.50 18.47
C ILE A 114 34.52 -28.97 18.28
N LEU A 115 34.70 -28.49 17.04
CA LEU A 115 34.68 -27.07 16.74
C LEU A 115 33.32 -26.45 17.07
N ALA A 116 32.22 -27.10 16.71
CA ALA A 116 30.89 -26.66 17.04
C ALA A 116 30.69 -26.50 18.57
N MET A 117 31.23 -27.41 19.38
CA MET A 117 31.13 -27.30 20.82
C MET A 117 32.02 -26.22 21.42
N ILE A 118 33.18 -25.91 20.84
CA ILE A 118 33.96 -24.73 21.18
C ILE A 118 33.16 -23.45 20.92
N LEU A 119 32.55 -23.35 19.76
CA LEU A 119 31.73 -22.20 19.35
C LEU A 119 30.46 -22.01 20.21
N ARG A 120 29.96 -23.06 20.83
CA ARG A 120 28.81 -23.03 21.76
C ARG A 120 29.14 -22.58 23.18
N ARG A 121 30.39 -22.61 23.56
CA ARG A 121 30.81 -22.31 24.94
C ARG A 121 31.53 -20.97 25.03
N SER A 122 30.79 -19.96 25.43
CA SER A 122 31.32 -18.60 25.64
C SER A 122 32.26 -18.50 26.89
N ASP A 123 32.33 -19.56 27.69
CA ASP A 123 33.13 -19.63 28.91
C ASP A 123 34.51 -20.33 28.71
N CYS A 124 34.96 -20.50 27.47
CA CYS A 124 36.20 -21.15 27.14
C CYS A 124 37.20 -20.22 26.42
N CYS A 125 38.51 -20.39 26.70
CA CYS A 125 39.56 -19.58 26.12
C CYS A 125 39.60 -19.62 24.60
N ALA A 126 39.32 -20.76 23.96
CA ALA A 126 39.24 -20.89 22.53
C ALA A 126 38.15 -19.98 21.89
N PHE A 127 37.01 -19.79 22.56
CA PHE A 127 35.97 -18.89 22.14
C PHE A 127 36.40 -17.42 22.21
N GLU A 128 37.09 -17.04 23.30
CA GLU A 128 37.66 -15.69 23.47
C GLU A 128 38.67 -15.37 22.36
N ILE A 129 39.55 -16.33 22.03
CA ILE A 129 40.51 -16.19 20.94
C ILE A 129 39.80 -15.93 19.61
N LEU A 130 38.75 -16.70 19.28
CA LEU A 130 37.97 -16.51 18.05
C LEU A 130 37.27 -15.15 18.02
N GLN A 131 36.77 -14.67 19.16
CA GLN A 131 36.18 -13.32 19.25
C GLN A 131 37.21 -12.21 19.03
N GLN A 132 38.41 -12.33 19.62
CA GLN A 132 39.48 -11.35 19.46
C GLN A 132 40.02 -11.32 18.02
N LEU A 133 39.96 -12.44 17.30
CA LEU A 133 40.26 -12.52 15.88
C LEU A 133 39.14 -11.91 15.01
N GLY A 134 38.06 -11.39 15.58
CA GLY A 134 36.94 -10.75 14.85
C GLY A 134 36.02 -11.73 14.16
N VAL A 135 36.03 -13.00 14.53
CA VAL A 135 35.25 -14.05 13.86
C VAL A 135 33.81 -14.03 14.35
N ASN A 136 32.87 -14.11 13.42
CA ASN A 136 31.47 -14.34 13.72
C ASN A 136 31.24 -15.83 14.08
N CYS A 137 31.31 -16.14 15.39
CA CYS A 137 31.19 -17.50 15.89
C CYS A 137 29.88 -18.21 15.52
N ASN A 138 28.78 -17.44 15.34
CA ASN A 138 27.49 -18.00 14.95
C ASN A 138 27.48 -18.41 13.46
N LYS A 139 28.10 -17.60 12.59
CA LYS A 139 28.23 -17.92 11.16
C LYS A 139 29.15 -19.12 10.98
N MET A 140 30.30 -19.15 11.69
CA MET A 140 31.22 -20.27 11.67
C MET A 140 30.59 -21.56 12.16
N TYR A 141 29.72 -21.49 13.19
CA TYR A 141 28.96 -22.66 13.66
C TYR A 141 28.03 -23.23 12.59
N ASN A 142 27.27 -22.37 11.89
CA ASN A 142 26.38 -22.81 10.80
C ASN A 142 27.16 -23.47 9.66
N ASP A 143 28.39 -23.01 9.40
CA ASP A 143 29.28 -23.57 8.38
C ASP A 143 29.88 -24.94 8.77
N CYS A 144 29.75 -25.38 10.03
CA CYS A 144 30.19 -26.70 10.44
C CYS A 144 29.42 -27.88 9.79
N SER A 145 28.40 -27.59 8.94
CA SER A 145 27.64 -28.57 8.12
C SER A 145 27.22 -29.83 8.88
N LEU A 146 26.63 -29.66 10.05
CA LEU A 146 26.16 -30.76 10.86
C LEU A 146 24.93 -31.40 10.19
N SER A 147 25.10 -32.58 9.60
CA SER A 147 24.05 -33.29 8.85
C SER A 147 22.98 -33.85 9.81
N GLY A 148 21.75 -33.51 9.54
CA GLY A 148 20.56 -34.04 10.21
C GLY A 148 19.79 -33.01 10.99
N ASN A 149 18.46 -33.07 10.99
CA ASN A 149 17.50 -32.18 11.61
C ASN A 149 18.08 -31.31 12.73
N GLU A 150 18.31 -30.03 12.44
CA GLU A 150 18.96 -29.12 13.37
C GLU A 150 18.18 -29.04 14.70
N PRO A 151 18.79 -29.44 15.84
CA PRO A 151 18.25 -29.01 17.10
C PRO A 151 18.49 -27.52 17.21
N ASN A 152 17.46 -26.79 17.48
CA ASN A 152 17.39 -25.34 17.63
C ASN A 152 18.45 -24.85 18.65
N ILE A 153 19.63 -24.41 18.18
CA ILE A 153 20.79 -24.10 19.02
C ILE A 153 20.52 -22.93 19.97
N PHE A 154 19.55 -22.09 19.57
CA PHE A 154 19.07 -21.00 20.38
C PHE A 154 18.03 -21.42 21.43
N SER A 155 17.46 -22.64 21.35
CA SER A 155 16.56 -23.18 22.37
C SER A 155 17.26 -23.69 23.62
N ASP A 156 18.57 -23.97 23.56
CA ASP A 156 19.36 -24.51 24.69
C ASP A 156 20.22 -23.49 25.45
N ARG A 157 20.18 -22.21 25.06
CA ARG A 157 20.50 -21.20 26.08
C ARG A 157 19.38 -21.29 27.09
N ASN A 158 19.69 -21.69 28.31
CA ASN A 158 18.80 -21.72 29.48
C ASN A 158 18.37 -20.27 29.83
N TYR A 159 17.75 -19.59 28.85
CA TYR A 159 17.07 -18.34 29.12
C TYR A 159 15.88 -18.66 30.04
N PRO A 160 15.70 -17.94 31.13
CA PRO A 160 14.50 -18.10 31.93
C PRO A 160 13.27 -17.99 31.02
N LYS A 161 12.35 -18.94 31.14
CA LYS A 161 11.07 -18.88 30.38
C LYS A 161 10.38 -17.58 30.74
N LEU A 162 10.15 -16.75 29.74
CA LEU A 162 9.51 -15.45 29.89
C LEU A 162 7.99 -15.65 29.76
N LYS A 163 7.40 -16.23 30.80
CA LYS A 163 5.98 -16.70 30.78
C LYS A 163 5.00 -15.59 30.46
N THR A 164 5.23 -14.39 30.96
CA THR A 164 4.33 -13.24 30.75
C THR A 164 4.48 -12.71 29.33
N LEU A 165 5.72 -12.57 28.85
CA LEU A 165 6.02 -12.12 27.49
C LEU A 165 5.55 -13.14 26.45
N GLU A 166 5.71 -14.45 26.69
CA GLU A 166 5.19 -15.49 25.78
C GLU A 166 3.65 -15.56 25.75
N ARG A 167 2.98 -15.09 26.80
CA ARG A 167 1.51 -15.03 26.86
C ARG A 167 0.93 -13.85 26.11
N TYR A 168 1.60 -12.70 26.14
CA TYR A 168 1.08 -11.43 25.62
C TYR A 168 1.92 -10.88 24.45
N GLY A 169 2.87 -11.65 23.95
CA GLY A 169 3.72 -11.25 22.86
C GLY A 169 4.29 -12.44 22.10
N ARG A 170 4.94 -12.12 20.99
CA ARG A 170 5.58 -13.08 20.08
C ARG A 170 7.07 -12.79 19.99
N GLU A 171 7.91 -13.80 20.15
CA GLU A 171 9.37 -13.64 19.98
C GLU A 171 9.73 -13.67 18.48
N LEU A 172 10.17 -12.53 17.96
CA LEU A 172 10.54 -12.39 16.56
C LEU A 172 11.90 -13.03 16.21
N THR A 173 12.80 -13.14 17.17
CA THR A 173 14.15 -13.73 16.98
C THR A 173 14.17 -15.26 17.05
N ARG A 174 13.02 -15.91 17.23
CA ARG A 174 12.91 -17.37 17.20
C ARG A 174 13.03 -17.88 15.76
N LYS A 175 13.86 -18.90 15.51
CA LYS A 175 14.10 -19.43 14.16
C LYS A 175 12.81 -19.77 13.40
N SER A 176 11.88 -20.49 14.05
CA SER A 176 10.57 -20.85 13.47
C SER A 176 9.70 -19.66 13.07
N GLU A 177 9.94 -18.51 13.65
CA GLU A 177 9.24 -17.28 13.31
C GLU A 177 9.98 -16.52 12.20
N CYS A 178 11.33 -16.42 12.30
CA CYS A 178 12.15 -15.77 11.28
C CYS A 178 11.99 -16.40 9.88
N GLU A 179 11.76 -17.72 9.81
CA GLU A 179 11.51 -18.43 8.55
C GLU A 179 10.20 -18.05 7.88
N LYS A 180 9.24 -17.55 8.65
CA LYS A 180 7.94 -17.09 8.14
C LYS A 180 7.98 -15.65 7.63
N PHE A 181 8.99 -14.85 8.06
CA PHE A 181 9.07 -13.45 7.70
C PHE A 181 9.42 -13.25 6.23
N ASP A 182 8.90 -12.18 5.70
CA ASP A 182 9.26 -11.72 4.38
C ASP A 182 10.69 -11.15 4.36
N PRO A 183 11.40 -11.27 3.24
CA PRO A 183 12.73 -10.68 3.13
C PRO A 183 12.64 -9.15 3.18
N CYS A 184 13.39 -8.54 4.10
CA CYS A 184 13.51 -7.09 4.19
C CYS A 184 14.52 -6.61 3.13
N ILE A 185 14.02 -6.03 2.06
CA ILE A 185 14.82 -5.59 0.90
C ILE A 185 14.82 -4.07 0.81
N GLY A 186 16.02 -3.47 0.60
CA GLY A 186 16.16 -2.03 0.38
C GLY A 186 15.95 -1.16 1.61
N ARG A 187 16.14 -1.74 2.82
CA ARG A 187 16.04 -1.06 4.12
C ARG A 187 17.29 -1.23 4.97
N GLU A 188 18.43 -1.43 4.31
CA GLU A 188 19.73 -1.65 4.97
C GLU A 188 20.12 -0.45 5.83
N THR A 189 19.97 0.77 5.30
CA THR A 189 20.33 2.03 5.99
C THR A 189 19.49 2.27 7.24
N GLU A 190 18.21 2.01 7.16
CA GLU A 190 17.29 2.15 8.30
C GLU A 190 17.59 1.10 9.37
N THR A 191 17.85 -0.14 8.95
CA THR A 191 18.20 -1.23 9.85
C THR A 191 19.54 -0.95 10.56
N GLU A 192 20.56 -0.46 9.85
CA GLU A 192 21.83 -0.01 10.43
C GLU A 192 21.61 1.11 11.44
N ARG A 193 20.77 2.08 11.10
CA ARG A 193 20.44 3.18 12.00
C ARG A 193 19.77 2.71 13.29
N ILE A 194 18.88 1.71 13.22
CA ILE A 194 18.26 1.10 14.40
C ILE A 194 19.34 0.41 15.26
N MET A 195 20.23 -0.35 14.65
CA MET A 195 21.34 -1.01 15.36
C MET A 195 22.25 0.00 16.05
N GLU A 196 22.62 1.09 15.39
CA GLU A 196 23.38 2.18 15.99
C GLU A 196 22.69 2.76 17.24
N ILE A 197 21.39 3.04 17.13
CA ILE A 197 20.61 3.60 18.24
C ILE A 197 20.55 2.62 19.40
N LEU A 198 20.28 1.34 19.15
CA LEU A 198 20.22 0.30 20.18
C LEU A 198 21.57 0.10 20.91
N CYS A 199 22.69 0.36 20.24
CA CYS A 199 24.02 0.29 20.85
C CYS A 199 24.40 1.52 21.69
N ARG A 200 23.60 2.59 21.67
CA ARG A 200 23.90 3.83 22.45
C ARG A 200 23.69 3.62 23.93
N ARG A 201 24.46 4.36 24.74
CA ARG A 201 24.28 4.38 26.20
C ARG A 201 23.02 5.08 26.66
N THR A 202 22.59 6.12 25.93
CA THR A 202 21.40 6.94 26.21
C THR A 202 20.62 7.17 24.94
N LYS A 203 19.32 7.40 25.00
CA LYS A 203 18.41 7.51 23.84
C LYS A 203 18.53 6.27 22.94
N ASN A 204 18.54 5.11 23.56
CA ASN A 204 18.72 3.80 22.93
C ASN A 204 17.40 3.12 22.53
N ASN A 205 16.31 3.90 22.44
CA ASN A 205 15.01 3.41 21.99
C ASN A 205 14.68 4.04 20.62
N PRO A 206 14.82 3.30 19.51
CA PRO A 206 14.41 3.79 18.21
C PRO A 206 12.88 3.84 18.11
N CYS A 207 12.38 4.89 17.47
CA CYS A 207 10.98 5.01 17.09
C CYS A 207 10.88 5.13 15.57
N LEU A 208 10.32 4.13 14.91
CA LEU A 208 10.10 4.08 13.47
C LEU A 208 8.90 4.95 13.13
N VAL A 209 9.13 5.99 12.35
CA VAL A 209 8.10 6.96 12.00
C VAL A 209 7.93 7.00 10.48
N GLY A 210 6.74 6.70 10.00
CA GLY A 210 6.41 6.65 8.59
C GLY A 210 4.92 6.39 8.39
N GLU A 211 4.41 6.58 7.18
CA GLU A 211 3.01 6.35 6.86
C GLU A 211 2.61 4.86 7.01
N ALA A 212 1.31 4.59 7.05
CA ALA A 212 0.81 3.22 7.08
C ALA A 212 1.20 2.48 5.80
N GLY A 213 1.61 1.20 5.90
CA GLY A 213 1.95 0.39 4.73
C GLY A 213 3.35 0.61 4.12
N VAL A 214 4.23 1.47 4.72
CA VAL A 214 5.61 1.68 4.21
C VAL A 214 6.60 0.59 4.64
N GLY A 215 6.17 -0.39 5.43
CA GLY A 215 6.99 -1.53 5.86
C GLY A 215 7.76 -1.32 7.17
N LYS A 216 7.23 -0.55 8.13
CA LYS A 216 7.86 -0.34 9.46
C LYS A 216 8.11 -1.65 10.20
N THR A 217 7.12 -2.53 10.24
CA THR A 217 7.19 -3.84 10.90
C THR A 217 8.21 -4.74 10.22
N ALA A 218 8.26 -4.74 8.88
CA ALA A 218 9.22 -5.53 8.09
C ALA A 218 10.69 -5.15 8.39
N VAL A 219 10.98 -3.89 8.73
CA VAL A 219 12.34 -3.47 9.14
C VAL A 219 12.74 -4.12 10.47
N VAL A 220 11.80 -4.23 11.42
CA VAL A 220 12.06 -4.88 12.72
C VAL A 220 12.20 -6.40 12.56
N GLU A 221 11.41 -7.01 11.72
CA GLU A 221 11.51 -8.43 11.36
C GLU A 221 12.84 -8.72 10.64
N GLY A 222 13.29 -7.82 9.76
CA GLY A 222 14.61 -7.86 9.14
C GLY A 222 15.75 -7.77 10.15
N LEU A 223 15.62 -6.90 11.15
CA LEU A 223 16.57 -6.82 12.26
C LEU A 223 16.58 -8.11 13.09
N ALA A 224 15.41 -8.67 13.41
CA ALA A 224 15.30 -9.92 14.14
C ALA A 224 15.99 -11.08 13.39
N ARG A 225 15.83 -11.14 12.07
CA ARG A 225 16.52 -12.10 11.21
C ARG A 225 18.03 -11.89 11.21
N LYS A 226 18.52 -10.66 11.13
CA LYS A 226 19.96 -10.35 11.23
C LYS A 226 20.55 -10.76 12.61
N ILE A 227 19.80 -10.55 13.70
CA ILE A 227 20.20 -11.02 15.04
C ILE A 227 20.29 -12.55 15.07
N MET A 228 19.31 -13.24 14.50
CA MET A 228 19.28 -14.70 14.43
C MET A 228 20.45 -15.25 13.60
N LEU A 229 20.80 -14.60 12.49
CA LEU A 229 21.92 -14.98 11.63
C LEU A 229 23.28 -14.56 12.21
N GLY A 230 23.31 -13.73 13.26
CA GLY A 230 24.53 -13.19 13.83
C GLY A 230 25.18 -12.06 13.02
N GLU A 231 24.44 -11.45 12.11
CA GLU A 231 24.89 -10.33 11.25
C GLU A 231 24.72 -8.97 11.94
N VAL A 232 24.99 -8.91 13.25
CA VAL A 232 24.82 -7.72 14.08
C VAL A 232 26.05 -7.51 14.99
N PRO A 233 26.27 -6.29 15.46
CA PRO A 233 27.34 -6.03 16.44
C PRO A 233 27.23 -6.92 17.68
N SER A 234 28.38 -7.23 18.33
CA SER A 234 28.45 -8.12 19.49
C SER A 234 27.49 -7.74 20.63
N ALA A 235 27.23 -6.44 20.81
CA ALA A 235 26.28 -5.92 21.80
C ALA A 235 24.83 -6.36 21.56
N LEU A 236 24.48 -6.70 20.33
CA LEU A 236 23.12 -7.11 19.91
C LEU A 236 23.02 -8.62 19.67
N SER A 237 24.14 -9.34 19.56
CA SER A 237 24.16 -10.78 19.20
C SER A 237 23.41 -11.68 20.17
N SER A 238 23.27 -11.27 21.45
CA SER A 238 22.56 -12.02 22.49
C SER A 238 21.13 -11.48 22.74
N LYS A 239 20.70 -10.46 22.03
CA LYS A 239 19.39 -9.82 22.24
C LYS A 239 18.26 -10.64 21.60
N ARG A 240 17.09 -10.55 22.20
CA ARG A 240 15.84 -11.15 21.73
C ARG A 240 14.81 -10.06 21.54
N ILE A 241 14.11 -10.07 20.43
CA ILE A 241 13.05 -9.09 20.13
C ILE A 241 11.69 -9.76 20.40
N PHE A 242 10.90 -9.14 21.28
CA PHE A 242 9.51 -9.55 21.55
C PHE A 242 8.56 -8.47 21.04
N SER A 243 7.69 -8.82 20.11
CA SER A 243 6.57 -8.00 19.71
C SER A 243 5.43 -8.17 20.70
N LEU A 244 5.01 -7.08 21.35
CA LEU A 244 3.88 -7.08 22.28
C LEU A 244 2.57 -6.92 21.50
N ASP A 245 1.61 -7.80 21.82
CA ASP A 245 0.26 -7.71 21.30
C ASP A 245 -0.63 -6.93 22.29
N ILE A 246 -0.93 -5.69 21.93
CA ILE A 246 -1.77 -4.78 22.73
C ILE A 246 -3.18 -5.33 22.85
N THR A 247 -3.69 -5.97 21.78
CA THR A 247 -5.02 -6.56 21.77
C THR A 247 -5.12 -7.71 22.77
N ALA A 248 -4.10 -8.57 22.82
CA ALA A 248 -4.01 -9.66 23.80
C ALA A 248 -3.89 -9.14 25.25
N LEU A 249 -3.21 -8.01 25.47
CA LEU A 249 -3.13 -7.36 26.78
C LEU A 249 -4.47 -6.80 27.24
N LEU A 250 -5.29 -6.31 26.33
CA LEU A 250 -6.64 -5.77 26.60
C LEU A 250 -7.69 -6.87 26.73
N ALA A 251 -7.53 -8.00 26.04
CA ALA A 251 -8.50 -9.08 26.02
C ALA A 251 -8.77 -9.61 27.46
N GLY A 252 -10.03 -9.57 27.88
CA GLY A 252 -10.46 -10.02 29.20
C GLY A 252 -10.03 -9.13 30.37
N ALA A 253 -9.48 -7.93 30.14
CA ALA A 253 -9.28 -6.93 31.18
C ALA A 253 -10.63 -6.25 31.46
N LYS A 254 -11.17 -6.47 32.66
CA LYS A 254 -12.45 -5.84 33.08
C LYS A 254 -12.26 -4.42 33.57
N TYR A 255 -11.10 -4.12 34.11
CA TYR A 255 -10.76 -2.82 34.66
C TYR A 255 -9.43 -2.31 34.06
N ARG A 256 -9.27 -1.01 34.04
CA ARG A 256 -8.03 -0.33 33.61
C ARG A 256 -6.78 -0.86 34.30
N GLY A 257 -6.88 -1.13 35.61
CA GLY A 257 -5.78 -1.66 36.42
C GLY A 257 -5.26 -3.01 35.95
N ASP A 258 -6.12 -3.87 35.39
CA ASP A 258 -5.72 -5.19 34.91
C ASP A 258 -4.76 -5.09 33.72
N PHE A 259 -5.03 -4.17 32.78
CA PHE A 259 -4.14 -3.90 31.65
C PHE A 259 -2.80 -3.30 32.10
N GLU A 260 -2.87 -2.31 33.00
CA GLU A 260 -1.68 -1.65 33.55
C GLU A 260 -0.76 -2.65 34.26
N GLU A 261 -1.33 -3.57 35.04
CA GLU A 261 -0.59 -4.63 35.74
C GLU A 261 0.05 -5.63 34.79
N ARG A 262 -0.68 -6.05 33.74
CA ARG A 262 -0.15 -6.96 32.70
C ARG A 262 1.00 -6.33 31.94
N LEU A 263 0.85 -5.09 31.46
CA LEU A 263 1.88 -4.35 30.74
C LEU A 263 3.12 -4.17 31.64
N LYS A 264 2.94 -3.75 32.88
CA LYS A 264 4.01 -3.62 33.87
C LYS A 264 4.74 -4.94 34.11
N SER A 265 4.00 -6.05 34.22
CA SER A 265 4.59 -7.38 34.40
C SER A 265 5.46 -7.80 33.20
N CYS A 266 5.00 -7.52 31.96
CA CYS A 266 5.80 -7.77 30.75
C CYS A 266 7.09 -6.95 30.75
N MET A 267 7.02 -5.67 31.13
CA MET A 267 8.18 -4.79 31.17
C MET A 267 9.17 -5.17 32.27
N ASP A 268 8.68 -5.53 33.46
CA ASP A 268 9.51 -5.98 34.57
C ASP A 268 10.20 -7.31 34.26
N GLU A 269 9.52 -8.22 33.55
CA GLU A 269 10.09 -9.48 33.07
C GLU A 269 11.18 -9.23 32.01
N ALA A 270 10.95 -8.33 31.04
CA ALA A 270 11.94 -7.92 30.04
C ALA A 270 13.17 -7.25 30.67
N ALA A 271 12.95 -6.34 31.61
CA ALA A 271 14.02 -5.64 32.32
C ALA A 271 14.88 -6.60 33.17
N LYS A 272 14.28 -7.58 33.86
CA LYS A 272 14.96 -8.62 34.62
C LYS A 272 15.81 -9.56 33.73
N ALA A 273 15.31 -9.86 32.54
CA ALA A 273 16.01 -10.70 31.57
C ALA A 273 17.28 -10.00 31.00
N GLY A 274 17.27 -8.68 30.88
CA GLY A 274 18.42 -7.86 30.46
C GLY A 274 18.81 -7.97 28.98
N ASN A 275 18.37 -9.04 28.29
CA ASN A 275 18.67 -9.32 26.90
C ASN A 275 17.43 -9.19 25.98
N VAL A 276 16.33 -8.65 26.46
CA VAL A 276 15.08 -8.48 25.73
C VAL A 276 14.96 -7.06 25.21
N ILE A 277 14.57 -6.93 23.95
CA ILE A 277 14.13 -5.70 23.30
C ILE A 277 12.63 -5.86 23.04
N LEU A 278 11.83 -4.95 23.56
CA LEU A 278 10.40 -4.94 23.28
C LEU A 278 10.13 -4.21 21.98
N PHE A 279 9.29 -4.77 21.11
CA PHE A 279 8.75 -4.08 19.95
C PHE A 279 7.27 -3.80 20.17
N ILE A 280 6.87 -2.56 19.97
CA ILE A 280 5.49 -2.11 20.06
C ILE A 280 5.13 -1.45 18.74
N ASP A 281 4.28 -2.15 17.99
CA ASP A 281 3.65 -1.56 16.81
C ASP A 281 2.51 -0.65 17.24
N GLU A 282 2.22 0.38 16.46
CA GLU A 282 1.23 1.40 16.80
C GLU A 282 1.40 1.95 18.23
N LEU A 283 2.63 2.38 18.56
CA LEU A 283 3.01 2.88 19.89
C LEU A 283 2.04 3.94 20.43
N HIS A 284 1.39 4.69 19.55
CA HIS A 284 0.41 5.71 19.88
C HIS A 284 -0.84 5.17 20.61
N ASN A 285 -1.23 3.91 20.36
CA ASN A 285 -2.34 3.27 21.04
C ASN A 285 -2.12 3.14 22.56
N ILE A 286 -0.85 3.07 22.97
CA ILE A 286 -0.47 3.03 24.37
C ILE A 286 -0.33 4.44 24.96
N MET A 287 0.03 5.44 24.13
CA MET A 287 0.45 6.77 24.53
C MET A 287 -0.67 7.82 24.48
N GLY A 288 -1.71 7.60 23.67
CA GLY A 288 -2.69 8.64 23.31
C GLY A 288 -4.10 8.46 23.89
N ALA A 289 -4.34 7.41 24.62
CA ALA A 289 -5.68 7.05 25.09
C ALA A 289 -6.23 7.93 26.24
N GLY A 290 -5.53 8.98 26.67
CA GLY A 290 -5.87 9.78 27.86
C GLY A 290 -6.86 10.93 27.68
N ALA A 291 -7.37 11.21 26.47
CA ALA A 291 -8.23 12.38 26.22
C ALA A 291 -9.73 12.12 26.31
N ALA A 292 -10.20 10.87 26.34
CA ALA A 292 -11.59 10.52 26.58
C ALA A 292 -11.77 9.93 28.00
N GLU A 293 -12.88 10.25 28.67
CA GLU A 293 -13.21 9.67 29.96
C GLU A 293 -13.20 8.12 29.87
N GLY A 294 -12.18 7.48 30.50
CA GLY A 294 -11.98 6.03 30.47
C GLY A 294 -10.80 5.53 29.61
N ALA A 295 -10.08 6.40 28.94
CA ALA A 295 -8.96 6.03 28.08
C ALA A 295 -7.69 5.69 28.89
N ILE A 296 -6.91 4.72 28.36
CA ILE A 296 -5.75 4.09 29.03
C ILE A 296 -4.51 4.96 28.82
N ASP A 297 -3.95 5.54 29.87
CA ASP A 297 -2.67 6.27 29.81
C ASP A 297 -1.53 5.37 30.33
N ALA A 298 -1.04 4.47 29.47
CA ALA A 298 0.09 3.62 29.79
C ALA A 298 1.44 4.36 29.70
N ALA A 299 1.46 5.61 29.22
CA ALA A 299 2.67 6.43 29.18
C ALA A 299 3.28 6.60 30.58
N ASN A 300 2.45 6.68 31.62
CA ASN A 300 2.91 6.79 33.01
C ASN A 300 3.64 5.55 33.53
N ILE A 301 3.38 4.37 32.92
CA ILE A 301 4.07 3.13 33.26
C ILE A 301 5.38 3.02 32.46
N LEU A 302 5.40 3.43 31.20
CA LEU A 302 6.56 3.41 30.32
C LEU A 302 7.64 4.41 30.76
N LYS A 303 7.27 5.62 31.17
CA LYS A 303 8.20 6.70 31.55
C LYS A 303 9.23 6.27 32.62
N PRO A 304 8.86 5.67 33.76
CA PRO A 304 9.81 5.26 34.79
C PRO A 304 10.76 4.15 34.34
N GLN A 305 10.26 3.19 33.54
CA GLN A 305 11.05 2.06 33.06
C GLN A 305 12.10 2.49 32.03
N LEU A 306 11.70 3.32 31.07
CA LEU A 306 12.62 3.90 30.09
C LEU A 306 13.63 4.88 30.74
N ALA A 307 13.24 5.53 31.86
CA ALA A 307 14.11 6.43 32.59
C ALA A 307 15.27 5.72 33.28
N ARG A 308 15.05 4.51 33.79
CA ARG A 308 16.05 3.71 34.49
C ARG A 308 17.07 3.06 33.54
N GLY A 309 16.85 3.06 32.24
CA GLY A 309 17.76 2.49 31.24
C GLY A 309 17.85 0.96 31.23
N GLY A 310 17.05 0.27 32.02
CA GLY A 310 17.04 -1.19 32.12
C GLY A 310 16.24 -1.91 31.05
N LEU A 311 15.44 -1.15 30.26
CA LEU A 311 14.59 -1.66 29.20
C LEU A 311 14.93 -0.98 27.88
N GLN A 312 15.04 -1.76 26.81
CA GLN A 312 15.15 -1.29 25.43
C GLN A 312 13.83 -1.53 24.69
N LEU A 313 13.38 -0.53 23.94
CA LEU A 313 12.11 -0.55 23.25
C LEU A 313 12.28 -0.01 21.83
N ILE A 314 11.69 -0.71 20.86
CA ILE A 314 11.50 -0.24 19.49
C ILE A 314 10.02 0.11 19.36
N GLY A 315 9.69 1.33 18.97
CA GLY A 315 8.32 1.75 18.68
C GLY A 315 8.11 1.95 17.18
N ALA A 316 6.90 1.73 16.70
CA ALA A 316 6.49 2.11 15.35
C ALA A 316 5.21 2.96 15.42
N THR A 317 5.14 4.03 14.62
CA THR A 317 3.98 4.93 14.58
C THR A 317 3.97 5.75 13.29
N THR A 318 2.90 6.53 13.05
CA THR A 318 2.83 7.48 11.94
C THR A 318 3.44 8.83 12.29
N PHE A 319 3.68 9.70 11.28
CA PHE A 319 4.21 11.05 11.51
C PHE A 319 3.29 11.91 12.36
N GLU A 320 1.99 11.85 12.09
CA GLU A 320 0.98 12.65 12.78
C GLU A 320 0.88 12.24 14.25
N GLU A 321 0.83 10.94 14.52
CA GLU A 321 0.72 10.39 15.86
C GLU A 321 1.99 10.58 16.69
N TYR A 322 3.17 10.46 16.05
CA TYR A 322 4.43 10.79 16.70
C TYR A 322 4.46 12.23 17.20
N ARG A 323 4.05 13.18 16.34
CA ARG A 323 3.97 14.60 16.68
C ARG A 323 2.94 14.88 17.78
N LYS A 324 1.78 14.21 17.71
CA LYS A 324 0.69 14.40 18.66
C LYS A 324 0.97 13.82 20.04
N ASN A 325 1.59 12.63 20.12
CA ASN A 325 1.68 11.84 21.34
C ASN A 325 3.09 11.77 21.94
N ILE A 326 4.17 11.92 21.15
CA ILE A 326 5.56 11.76 21.61
C ILE A 326 6.29 13.11 21.65
N GLU A 327 6.25 13.91 20.60
CA GLU A 327 6.95 15.22 20.57
C GLU A 327 6.40 16.21 21.60
N LYS A 328 5.10 16.14 21.93
CA LYS A 328 4.49 17.00 22.96
C LYS A 328 4.91 16.62 24.39
N ASP A 329 5.36 15.40 24.60
CA ASP A 329 5.83 14.94 25.91
C ASP A 329 7.36 14.96 25.95
N SER A 330 7.92 16.01 26.58
CA SER A 330 9.37 16.24 26.67
C SER A 330 10.13 15.08 27.36
N ALA A 331 9.47 14.30 28.21
CA ALA A 331 10.08 13.15 28.88
C ALA A 331 10.25 11.97 27.92
N MET A 332 9.29 11.77 27.00
CA MET A 332 9.33 10.73 25.99
C MET A 332 10.25 11.10 24.82
N GLU A 333 10.19 12.34 24.34
CA GLU A 333 11.07 12.85 23.27
C GLU A 333 12.56 12.67 23.60
N ARG A 334 12.94 12.86 24.87
CA ARG A 334 14.31 12.66 25.32
C ARG A 334 14.73 11.18 25.38
N ARG A 335 13.82 10.23 25.30
CA ARG A 335 14.07 8.78 25.41
C ARG A 335 14.03 8.07 24.08
N PHE A 336 13.20 8.55 23.15
CA PHE A 336 13.09 7.99 21.81
C PHE A 336 14.00 8.73 20.82
N GLN A 337 14.54 7.96 19.87
CA GLN A 337 15.26 8.50 18.72
C GLN A 337 14.46 8.18 17.46
N LYS A 338 14.02 9.22 16.77
CA LYS A 338 13.25 9.09 15.53
C LYS A 338 14.09 8.46 14.42
N VAL A 339 13.54 7.44 13.78
CA VAL A 339 14.05 6.83 12.55
C VAL A 339 12.94 6.97 11.50
N LYS A 340 13.21 7.76 10.47
CA LYS A 340 12.25 8.01 9.40
C LYS A 340 12.24 6.82 8.44
N ILE A 341 11.04 6.30 8.13
CA ILE A 341 10.81 5.26 7.13
C ILE A 341 9.99 5.89 6.01
N ASP A 342 10.67 6.18 4.91
CA ASP A 342 10.02 6.80 3.75
C ASP A 342 9.36 5.74 2.85
N GLU A 343 8.38 6.19 2.05
CA GLU A 343 7.78 5.37 1.00
C GLU A 343 8.86 4.98 -0.02
N PRO A 344 9.01 3.69 -0.36
CA PRO A 344 9.96 3.27 -1.38
C PRO A 344 9.52 3.77 -2.77
N ASP A 345 10.47 4.07 -3.62
CA ASP A 345 10.21 4.41 -5.01
C ASP A 345 9.72 3.20 -5.82
N GLN A 346 9.25 3.42 -7.06
CA GLN A 346 8.75 2.35 -7.92
C GLN A 346 9.82 1.28 -8.20
N SER A 347 11.08 1.67 -8.33
CA SER A 347 12.19 0.75 -8.62
C SER A 347 12.53 -0.12 -7.41
N GLN A 348 12.52 0.48 -6.23
CA GLN A 348 12.69 -0.23 -4.96
C GLN A 348 11.51 -1.18 -4.70
N THR A 349 10.28 -0.72 -4.97
CA THR A 349 9.06 -1.54 -4.85
C THR A 349 9.11 -2.75 -5.77
N CYS A 350 9.56 -2.60 -7.02
CA CYS A 350 9.76 -3.75 -7.92
C CYS A 350 10.75 -4.76 -7.34
N ARG A 351 11.86 -4.31 -6.73
CA ARG A 351 12.82 -5.23 -6.09
C ARG A 351 12.22 -5.94 -4.87
N ILE A 352 11.43 -5.24 -4.06
CA ILE A 352 10.73 -5.83 -2.92
C ILE A 352 9.78 -6.91 -3.39
N LEU A 353 8.92 -6.60 -4.38
CA LEU A 353 7.98 -7.58 -4.95
C LEU A 353 8.69 -8.78 -5.56
N SER A 354 9.79 -8.56 -6.31
CA SER A 354 10.59 -9.65 -6.88
C SER A 354 11.12 -10.62 -5.82
N GLY A 355 11.44 -10.13 -4.63
CA GLY A 355 11.87 -10.98 -3.52
C GLY A 355 10.74 -11.70 -2.78
N LEU A 356 9.48 -11.33 -3.05
CA LEU A 356 8.29 -11.93 -2.44
C LEU A 356 7.60 -12.95 -3.36
N ILE A 357 7.89 -12.92 -4.67
CA ILE A 357 7.22 -13.74 -5.70
C ILE A 357 7.13 -15.19 -5.29
N ASP A 358 8.25 -15.83 -4.93
CA ASP A 358 8.31 -17.27 -4.64
C ASP A 358 7.31 -17.68 -3.55
N LYS A 359 7.06 -16.81 -2.56
CA LYS A 359 6.10 -17.07 -1.49
C LYS A 359 4.65 -16.98 -1.99
N TYR A 360 4.34 -15.98 -2.82
CA TYR A 360 3.00 -15.82 -3.40
C TYR A 360 2.71 -16.92 -4.43
N GLU A 361 3.68 -17.30 -5.25
CA GLU A 361 3.57 -18.44 -6.16
C GLU A 361 3.28 -19.75 -5.44
N GLN A 362 3.98 -19.99 -4.32
CA GLN A 362 3.76 -21.18 -3.49
C GLN A 362 2.41 -21.16 -2.79
N HIS A 363 2.00 -19.98 -2.27
CA HIS A 363 0.74 -19.85 -1.55
C HIS A 363 -0.47 -20.05 -2.46
N HIS A 364 -0.50 -19.38 -3.61
CA HIS A 364 -1.62 -19.40 -4.54
C HIS A 364 -1.51 -20.49 -5.62
N SER A 365 -0.37 -21.18 -5.73
CA SER A 365 -0.09 -22.13 -6.84
C SER A 365 -0.19 -21.47 -8.22
N VAL A 366 0.28 -20.23 -8.33
CA VAL A 366 0.26 -19.38 -9.53
C VAL A 366 1.70 -19.23 -10.05
N ASP A 367 1.86 -19.00 -11.34
CA ASP A 367 3.13 -18.64 -11.99
C ASP A 367 3.12 -17.17 -12.37
N ILE A 368 4.05 -16.38 -11.80
CA ILE A 368 4.08 -14.92 -11.94
C ILE A 368 5.24 -14.52 -12.86
N SER A 369 4.92 -14.09 -14.07
CA SER A 369 5.95 -13.56 -14.97
C SER A 369 6.61 -12.31 -14.39
N PRO A 370 7.96 -12.18 -14.40
CA PRO A 370 8.67 -11.01 -13.91
C PRO A 370 8.22 -9.68 -14.54
N ASP A 371 7.72 -9.71 -15.77
CA ASP A 371 7.22 -8.52 -16.48
C ASP A 371 5.93 -7.95 -15.87
N LEU A 372 5.19 -8.75 -15.09
CA LEU A 372 3.96 -8.29 -14.44
C LEU A 372 4.23 -7.39 -13.24
N ILE A 373 5.40 -7.49 -12.60
CA ILE A 373 5.73 -6.69 -11.43
C ILE A 373 5.84 -5.20 -11.76
N PRO A 374 6.66 -4.78 -12.76
CA PRO A 374 6.70 -3.37 -13.16
C PRO A 374 5.33 -2.86 -13.63
N TYR A 375 4.54 -3.75 -14.26
CA TYR A 375 3.19 -3.42 -14.68
C TYR A 375 2.27 -3.13 -13.49
N ALA A 376 2.21 -4.04 -12.51
CA ALA A 376 1.43 -3.86 -11.28
C ALA A 376 1.84 -2.61 -10.50
N VAL A 377 3.15 -2.38 -10.31
CA VAL A 377 3.69 -1.21 -9.61
C VAL A 377 3.33 0.09 -10.34
N LYS A 378 3.44 0.13 -11.66
CA LYS A 378 3.06 1.29 -12.47
C LYS A 378 1.58 1.61 -12.35
N LEU A 379 0.72 0.60 -12.38
CA LEU A 379 -0.72 0.78 -12.23
C LEU A 379 -1.07 1.18 -10.79
N ALA A 380 -0.45 0.57 -9.78
CA ALA A 380 -0.62 0.93 -8.37
C ALA A 380 -0.23 2.40 -8.11
N ALA A 381 0.89 2.86 -8.67
CA ALA A 381 1.34 4.24 -8.56
C ALA A 381 0.34 5.22 -9.18
N ARG A 382 -0.25 4.82 -10.32
CA ARG A 382 -1.15 5.67 -11.09
C ARG A 382 -2.57 5.73 -10.51
N TYR A 383 -3.10 4.57 -10.09
CA TYR A 383 -4.52 4.43 -9.78
C TYR A 383 -4.85 4.37 -8.29
N VAL A 384 -3.91 3.92 -7.44
CA VAL A 384 -4.12 3.81 -6.00
C VAL A 384 -3.32 4.91 -5.28
N THR A 385 -3.99 6.02 -4.97
CA THR A 385 -3.37 7.22 -4.39
C THR A 385 -3.59 7.38 -2.89
N ASP A 386 -4.48 6.58 -2.31
CA ASP A 386 -4.86 6.63 -0.89
C ASP A 386 -4.01 5.73 0.01
N ARG A 387 -3.10 4.94 -0.57
CA ARG A 387 -2.20 4.02 0.12
C ARG A 387 -0.76 4.20 -0.34
N PHE A 388 0.18 3.71 0.46
CA PHE A 388 1.62 3.85 0.22
C PHE A 388 2.26 2.54 -0.26
N PHE A 389 3.38 2.66 -0.98
CA PHE A 389 4.23 1.53 -1.31
C PHE A 389 5.00 1.04 -0.07
N PRO A 390 5.33 -0.28 0.00
CA PRO A 390 5.06 -1.33 -0.97
C PRO A 390 3.66 -1.97 -0.82
N ASP A 391 2.93 -1.70 0.27
CA ASP A 391 1.69 -2.36 0.69
C ASP A 391 0.64 -2.40 -0.42
N LYS A 392 0.34 -1.24 -1.05
CA LYS A 392 -0.63 -1.17 -2.15
C LYS A 392 -0.29 -2.04 -3.36
N ALA A 393 1.00 -2.27 -3.63
CA ALA A 393 1.40 -3.11 -4.75
C ALA A 393 1.40 -4.60 -4.38
N ILE A 394 1.70 -4.90 -3.13
CA ILE A 394 1.58 -6.24 -2.55
C ILE A 394 0.11 -6.69 -2.57
N ASP A 395 -0.80 -5.86 -2.06
CA ASP A 395 -2.24 -6.14 -2.04
C ASP A 395 -2.78 -6.42 -3.45
N ILE A 396 -2.42 -5.60 -4.44
CA ILE A 396 -2.86 -5.80 -5.83
C ILE A 396 -2.35 -7.14 -6.38
N LEU A 397 -1.11 -7.50 -6.10
CA LEU A 397 -0.53 -8.76 -6.59
C LEU A 397 -1.20 -9.95 -5.92
N ASP A 398 -1.39 -9.91 -4.62
CA ASP A 398 -2.04 -10.95 -3.82
C ASP A 398 -3.49 -11.18 -4.28
N GLU A 399 -4.27 -10.10 -4.41
CA GLU A 399 -5.65 -10.17 -4.89
C GLU A 399 -5.73 -10.63 -6.35
N ALA A 400 -4.78 -10.24 -7.22
CA ALA A 400 -4.72 -10.70 -8.60
C ALA A 400 -4.42 -12.21 -8.71
N CYS A 401 -3.55 -12.73 -7.85
CA CYS A 401 -3.30 -14.16 -7.74
C CYS A 401 -4.56 -14.92 -7.29
N ALA A 402 -5.27 -14.39 -6.30
CA ALA A 402 -6.53 -14.98 -5.83
C ALA A 402 -7.61 -14.97 -6.93
N CYS A 403 -7.74 -13.87 -7.68
CA CYS A 403 -8.65 -13.77 -8.83
C CYS A 403 -8.34 -14.83 -9.91
N ALA A 404 -7.06 -15.01 -10.24
CA ALA A 404 -6.63 -16.00 -11.21
C ALA A 404 -7.03 -17.45 -10.79
N VAL A 405 -6.89 -17.75 -9.51
CA VAL A 405 -7.30 -19.07 -8.96
C VAL A 405 -8.81 -19.26 -9.02
N ILE A 406 -9.59 -18.25 -8.68
CA ILE A 406 -11.07 -18.32 -8.70
C ILE A 406 -11.57 -18.49 -10.14
N GLU A 407 -11.08 -17.66 -11.08
CA GLU A 407 -11.49 -17.73 -12.49
C GLU A 407 -11.22 -19.10 -13.12
N GLN A 408 -10.09 -19.72 -12.78
CA GLN A 408 -9.77 -21.04 -13.29
C GLN A 408 -10.59 -22.15 -12.64
N SER A 409 -11.00 -21.98 -11.38
CA SER A 409 -11.89 -22.91 -10.70
C SER A 409 -13.28 -22.93 -11.34
N GLU A 410 -13.74 -21.79 -11.84
CA GLU A 410 -15.03 -21.67 -12.55
C GLU A 410 -14.95 -22.24 -13.98
N ASN A 411 -13.84 -22.07 -14.67
CA ASN A 411 -13.75 -22.38 -16.12
C ASN A 411 -13.36 -23.85 -16.45
N ASN A 412 -12.66 -24.59 -15.60
CA ASN A 412 -12.11 -25.91 -16.01
C ASN A 412 -12.26 -27.06 -15.00
N SER A 413 -12.51 -26.79 -13.74
CA SER A 413 -12.44 -27.84 -12.70
C SER A 413 -13.81 -28.35 -12.28
N GLY A 414 -14.83 -27.51 -12.33
CA GLY A 414 -16.17 -27.86 -11.84
C GLY A 414 -16.84 -28.98 -12.64
N GLU A 415 -16.85 -28.89 -13.97
CA GLU A 415 -17.50 -29.88 -14.81
C GLU A 415 -16.74 -31.22 -14.83
N LYS A 416 -15.42 -31.19 -15.05
CA LYS A 416 -14.60 -32.41 -15.10
C LYS A 416 -14.51 -33.15 -13.77
N ILE A 417 -14.39 -32.40 -12.64
CA ILE A 417 -14.39 -32.99 -11.30
C ILE A 417 -15.79 -33.51 -10.95
N SER A 418 -16.85 -32.79 -11.34
CA SER A 418 -18.24 -33.23 -11.17
C SER A 418 -18.53 -34.50 -12.00
N ASP A 419 -18.04 -34.58 -13.23
CA ASP A 419 -18.19 -35.75 -14.08
C ASP A 419 -17.39 -36.95 -13.53
N ALA A 420 -16.14 -36.73 -13.11
CA ALA A 420 -15.34 -37.76 -12.45
C ALA A 420 -15.97 -38.25 -11.13
N PHE A 421 -16.56 -37.33 -10.34
CA PHE A 421 -17.30 -37.68 -9.14
C PHE A 421 -18.57 -38.45 -9.45
N ASN A 422 -19.34 -38.06 -10.47
CA ASN A 422 -20.53 -38.76 -10.91
C ASN A 422 -20.20 -40.18 -11.44
N ASP A 423 -19.09 -40.34 -12.15
CA ASP A 423 -18.63 -41.62 -12.64
C ASP A 423 -18.09 -42.54 -11.51
N TYR A 424 -17.45 -41.92 -10.48
CA TYR A 424 -17.08 -42.64 -9.25
C TYR A 424 -18.31 -43.11 -8.47
N VAL A 425 -19.30 -42.23 -8.26
CA VAL A 425 -20.56 -42.60 -7.57
C VAL A 425 -21.36 -43.64 -8.33
N LYS A 426 -21.31 -43.66 -9.68
CA LYS A 426 -21.93 -44.68 -10.54
C LYS A 426 -21.11 -45.99 -10.61
N GLY A 427 -19.99 -46.08 -9.90
CA GLY A 427 -19.14 -47.25 -9.85
C GLY A 427 -18.36 -47.54 -11.14
N LYS A 428 -18.19 -46.54 -12.02
CA LYS A 428 -17.41 -46.67 -13.27
C LYS A 428 -15.91 -46.44 -13.05
N LEU A 429 -15.54 -45.71 -12.00
CA LEU A 429 -14.16 -45.40 -11.60
C LEU A 429 -13.88 -46.01 -10.23
N THR A 430 -12.69 -46.55 -10.05
CA THR A 430 -12.17 -46.92 -8.73
C THR A 430 -11.75 -45.68 -7.95
N ARG A 431 -11.57 -45.83 -6.64
CA ARG A 431 -11.10 -44.72 -5.77
C ARG A 431 -9.76 -44.14 -6.23
N ASP A 432 -8.85 -44.98 -6.67
CA ASP A 432 -7.51 -44.57 -7.10
C ASP A 432 -7.56 -43.89 -8.47
N GLU A 433 -8.40 -44.33 -9.39
CA GLU A 433 -8.65 -43.67 -10.68
C GLU A 433 -9.34 -42.30 -10.49
N TYR A 434 -10.27 -42.21 -9.55
CA TYR A 434 -10.91 -40.93 -9.20
C TYR A 434 -9.89 -39.93 -8.59
N LEU A 435 -9.02 -40.40 -7.66
CA LEU A 435 -7.97 -39.56 -7.09
C LEU A 435 -6.94 -39.12 -8.13
N ASN A 436 -6.59 -40.01 -9.06
CA ASN A 436 -5.70 -39.66 -10.18
C ASN A 436 -6.36 -38.65 -11.13
N ALA A 437 -7.64 -38.84 -11.48
CA ALA A 437 -8.38 -37.89 -12.31
C ALA A 437 -8.47 -36.49 -11.68
N ILE A 438 -8.68 -36.38 -10.35
CA ILE A 438 -8.67 -35.11 -9.65
C ILE A 438 -7.26 -34.48 -9.66
N THR A 439 -6.23 -35.31 -9.50
CA THR A 439 -4.84 -34.85 -9.46
C THR A 439 -4.37 -34.36 -10.84
N GLU A 440 -4.82 -35.03 -11.91
CA GLU A 440 -4.57 -34.63 -13.30
C GLU A 440 -5.37 -33.38 -13.72
N CYS A 441 -6.58 -33.19 -13.17
CA CYS A 441 -7.41 -32.02 -13.43
C CYS A 441 -6.93 -30.73 -12.69
N ARG A 442 -6.04 -30.86 -11.70
CA ARG A 442 -5.43 -29.70 -11.05
C ARG A 442 -4.25 -29.20 -11.88
N PRO A 443 -4.31 -28.03 -12.51
CA PRO A 443 -3.16 -27.46 -13.19
C PRO A 443 -2.02 -27.30 -12.18
N LYS A 444 -0.81 -27.71 -12.53
CA LYS A 444 0.35 -27.64 -11.64
C LYS A 444 0.67 -26.21 -11.20
N ARG A 445 0.43 -25.21 -12.01
CA ARG A 445 0.47 -23.77 -11.71
C ARG A 445 -0.41 -23.01 -12.69
N ILE A 446 -1.00 -21.92 -12.24
CA ILE A 446 -1.91 -21.06 -13.01
C ILE A 446 -1.12 -19.83 -13.46
N PRO A 447 -1.02 -19.49 -14.76
CA PRO A 447 -0.33 -18.26 -15.17
C PRO A 447 -1.13 -17.02 -14.74
N LEU A 448 -0.47 -16.11 -14.07
CA LEU A 448 -1.01 -14.77 -13.81
C LEU A 448 -0.97 -13.95 -15.11
N GLU A 449 -2.08 -13.33 -15.47
CA GLU A 449 -2.19 -12.49 -16.66
C GLU A 449 -2.45 -11.03 -16.29
N LYS A 450 -2.15 -10.09 -17.20
CA LYS A 450 -2.42 -8.65 -17.00
C LYS A 450 -3.88 -8.37 -16.68
N ARG A 451 -4.81 -9.12 -17.29
CA ARG A 451 -6.25 -8.94 -17.06
C ARG A 451 -6.67 -9.14 -15.60
N HIS A 452 -5.99 -10.01 -14.84
CA HIS A 452 -6.28 -10.21 -13.42
C HIS A 452 -5.88 -8.96 -12.61
N ILE A 453 -4.71 -8.38 -12.90
CA ILE A 453 -4.27 -7.12 -12.29
C ILE A 453 -5.22 -5.98 -12.65
N ASP A 454 -5.64 -5.89 -13.91
CA ASP A 454 -6.59 -4.87 -14.38
C ASP A 454 -7.95 -5.02 -13.70
N SER A 455 -8.41 -6.26 -13.48
CA SER A 455 -9.66 -6.54 -12.78
C SER A 455 -9.60 -6.08 -11.31
N VAL A 456 -8.51 -6.33 -10.61
CA VAL A 456 -8.31 -5.88 -9.23
C VAL A 456 -8.29 -4.36 -9.15
N ILE A 457 -7.55 -3.70 -10.01
CA ILE A 457 -7.52 -2.23 -10.05
C ILE A 457 -8.89 -1.67 -10.39
N SER A 458 -9.63 -2.32 -11.28
CA SER A 458 -10.99 -1.96 -11.59
C SER A 458 -11.93 -2.08 -10.38
N SER A 459 -11.81 -3.13 -9.60
CA SER A 459 -12.61 -3.32 -8.38
C SER A 459 -12.28 -2.27 -7.32
N LEU A 460 -10.99 -2.00 -7.08
CA LEU A 460 -10.51 -1.04 -6.08
C LEU A 460 -10.84 0.41 -6.45
N THR A 461 -10.63 0.78 -7.71
CA THR A 461 -10.83 2.16 -8.19
C THR A 461 -12.17 2.35 -8.84
N GLY A 462 -12.81 1.21 -9.27
CA GLY A 462 -14.01 1.09 -10.03
C GLY A 462 -13.87 1.68 -11.44
N ILE A 463 -12.67 1.88 -11.98
CA ILE A 463 -12.41 2.18 -13.41
C ILE A 463 -12.66 0.90 -14.20
N ASN A 464 -13.34 0.96 -15.36
CA ASN A 464 -13.65 -0.26 -16.12
C ASN A 464 -12.37 -0.97 -16.59
N CYS A 465 -12.29 -2.30 -16.46
CA CYS A 465 -11.15 -3.11 -16.89
C CYS A 465 -10.75 -2.87 -18.35
N ALA A 466 -11.74 -2.76 -19.25
CA ALA A 466 -11.52 -2.44 -20.67
C ALA A 466 -10.79 -1.10 -20.87
N ASP A 467 -10.83 -0.25 -19.86
CA ASP A 467 -10.27 1.08 -19.89
C ASP A 467 -8.84 1.14 -19.35
N ILE A 468 -8.42 0.14 -18.56
CA ILE A 468 -7.08 0.05 -17.97
C ILE A 468 -6.08 -0.52 -18.99
N GLY A 469 -6.50 -1.52 -19.78
CA GLY A 469 -5.66 -2.22 -20.76
C GLY A 469 -5.64 -1.65 -22.17
N GLN A 470 -6.60 -0.76 -22.55
CA GLN A 470 -6.61 -0.13 -23.87
C GLN A 470 -5.64 1.05 -23.96
N ASP A 471 -5.02 1.22 -25.13
CA ASP A 471 -4.18 2.38 -25.42
C ASP A 471 -4.97 3.66 -25.18
N GLU A 472 -4.59 4.41 -24.15
CA GLU A 472 -5.17 5.71 -23.80
C GLU A 472 -5.18 6.65 -25.01
N ALA A 473 -4.25 6.45 -25.95
CA ALA A 473 -4.17 7.16 -27.23
C ALA A 473 -5.40 6.93 -28.11
N ALA A 474 -5.90 5.68 -28.20
CA ALA A 474 -7.09 5.36 -29.00
C ALA A 474 -8.37 6.00 -28.43
N ARG A 475 -8.48 6.09 -27.12
CA ARG A 475 -9.62 6.75 -26.43
C ARG A 475 -9.59 8.26 -26.62
N LEU A 476 -8.42 8.87 -26.52
CA LEU A 476 -8.23 10.30 -26.71
C LEU A 476 -8.42 10.73 -28.18
N THR A 477 -8.16 9.83 -29.14
CA THR A 477 -8.46 10.08 -30.56
C THR A 477 -9.96 10.07 -30.85
N GLY A 478 -10.71 9.13 -30.31
CA GLY A 478 -12.16 9.03 -30.47
C GLY A 478 -13.01 9.95 -29.57
N LEU A 479 -12.38 10.76 -28.72
CA LEU A 479 -13.08 11.62 -27.75
C LEU A 479 -13.94 12.69 -28.43
N GLU A 480 -13.44 13.29 -29.52
CA GLU A 480 -14.10 14.36 -30.26
C GLU A 480 -15.41 13.86 -30.92
N ASP A 481 -15.38 12.68 -31.53
CA ASP A 481 -16.53 12.09 -32.19
C ASP A 481 -17.63 11.74 -31.16
N LYS A 482 -17.26 11.07 -30.06
CA LYS A 482 -18.21 10.71 -29.00
C LYS A 482 -18.88 11.91 -28.35
N LEU A 483 -18.15 13.00 -28.11
CA LEU A 483 -18.72 14.22 -27.55
C LEU A 483 -19.57 14.96 -28.56
N SER A 484 -19.24 14.90 -29.86
CA SER A 484 -20.02 15.52 -30.92
C SER A 484 -21.40 14.83 -31.18
N GLU A 485 -21.51 13.55 -30.83
CA GLU A 485 -22.77 12.81 -30.85
C GLU A 485 -23.75 13.29 -29.77
N SER A 486 -23.26 13.65 -28.60
CA SER A 486 -24.09 14.03 -27.45
C SER A 486 -24.37 15.55 -27.36
N ILE A 487 -23.46 16.39 -27.86
CA ILE A 487 -23.50 17.85 -27.72
C ILE A 487 -23.66 18.50 -29.11
N VAL A 488 -24.75 19.19 -29.27
CA VAL A 488 -25.10 19.87 -30.54
C VAL A 488 -24.67 21.34 -30.52
N GLY A 489 -24.18 21.85 -31.65
CA GLY A 489 -23.92 23.27 -31.88
C GLY A 489 -22.64 23.84 -31.25
N GLN A 490 -21.78 23.00 -30.60
CA GLN A 490 -20.60 23.44 -29.87
C GLN A 490 -19.30 22.84 -30.41
N GLN A 491 -19.19 22.54 -31.68
CA GLN A 491 -18.03 21.85 -32.28
C GLN A 491 -16.71 22.53 -32.02
N ALA A 492 -16.65 23.88 -32.07
CA ALA A 492 -15.42 24.62 -31.76
C ALA A 492 -14.98 24.46 -30.31
N ALA A 493 -15.92 24.46 -29.36
CA ALA A 493 -15.68 24.23 -27.94
C ALA A 493 -15.19 22.80 -27.68
N ILE A 494 -15.83 21.79 -28.30
CA ILE A 494 -15.41 20.39 -28.18
C ILE A 494 -14.00 20.18 -28.72
N LYS A 495 -13.69 20.71 -29.91
CA LYS A 495 -12.36 20.59 -30.52
C LYS A 495 -11.27 21.22 -29.66
N SER A 496 -11.51 22.43 -29.12
CA SER A 496 -10.61 23.12 -28.21
C SER A 496 -10.37 22.29 -26.95
N LEU A 497 -11.45 21.82 -26.32
CA LEU A 497 -11.40 20.98 -25.13
C LEU A 497 -10.62 19.67 -25.37
N CYS A 498 -10.94 18.95 -26.44
CA CYS A 498 -10.26 17.68 -26.78
C CYS A 498 -8.77 17.88 -27.04
N SER A 499 -8.37 18.96 -27.75
CA SER A 499 -6.97 19.27 -28.01
C SER A 499 -6.22 19.59 -26.70
N ALA A 500 -6.85 20.33 -25.79
CA ALA A 500 -6.28 20.66 -24.50
C ALA A 500 -6.15 19.42 -23.58
N VAL A 501 -7.19 18.57 -23.54
CA VAL A 501 -7.14 17.30 -22.78
C VAL A 501 -6.05 16.36 -23.33
N ARG A 502 -5.93 16.22 -24.64
CA ARG A 502 -4.85 15.43 -25.27
C ARG A 502 -3.47 15.97 -24.89
N ARG A 503 -3.27 17.28 -24.90
CA ARG A 503 -2.01 17.95 -24.52
C ARG A 503 -1.65 17.71 -23.05
N CYS A 504 -2.62 17.80 -22.14
CA CYS A 504 -2.42 17.55 -20.72
C CYS A 504 -2.09 16.06 -20.44
N ARG A 505 -2.73 15.13 -21.18
CA ARG A 505 -2.48 13.69 -21.02
C ARG A 505 -1.19 13.19 -21.66
N ALA A 506 -0.65 13.89 -22.64
CA ALA A 506 0.61 13.52 -23.28
C ALA A 506 1.85 13.68 -22.37
N GLY A 507 1.68 14.04 -21.09
CA GLY A 507 2.77 14.17 -20.12
C GLY A 507 3.68 15.39 -20.34
N LEU A 508 3.25 16.34 -21.15
CA LEU A 508 3.97 17.60 -21.40
C LEU A 508 3.82 18.61 -20.24
N LYS A 509 3.04 18.26 -19.21
CA LYS A 509 2.78 19.09 -18.03
C LYS A 509 3.49 18.47 -16.80
N GLY A 510 3.92 19.29 -15.86
CA GLY A 510 4.52 18.79 -14.61
C GLY A 510 3.58 17.88 -13.82
N SER A 511 4.13 16.90 -13.11
CA SER A 511 3.41 15.89 -12.34
C SER A 511 2.54 16.44 -11.20
N ASP A 512 2.84 17.66 -10.75
CA ASP A 512 2.31 18.27 -9.52
C ASP A 512 1.11 19.19 -9.78
N ARG A 513 0.49 19.13 -10.95
CA ARG A 513 -0.66 19.95 -11.33
C ARG A 513 -1.88 19.08 -11.67
N PRO A 514 -3.11 19.63 -11.54
CA PRO A 514 -4.32 18.94 -12.00
C PRO A 514 -4.21 18.50 -13.44
N MET A 515 -4.93 17.41 -13.78
CA MET A 515 -4.99 16.85 -15.14
C MET A 515 -5.32 17.90 -16.21
N GLY A 516 -6.19 18.84 -15.88
CA GLY A 516 -6.55 19.97 -16.73
C GLY A 516 -7.45 20.94 -15.98
N SER A 517 -7.44 22.21 -16.39
CA SER A 517 -8.23 23.29 -15.79
C SER A 517 -8.88 24.14 -16.86
N PHE A 518 -10.20 24.25 -16.87
CA PHE A 518 -10.98 24.89 -17.92
C PHE A 518 -12.02 25.87 -17.36
N ILE A 519 -12.22 26.97 -18.06
CA ILE A 519 -13.37 27.85 -17.83
C ILE A 519 -14.31 27.79 -19.02
N PHE A 520 -15.59 27.46 -18.77
CA PHE A 520 -16.66 27.45 -19.77
C PHE A 520 -17.47 28.74 -19.64
N LEU A 521 -17.37 29.61 -20.64
CA LEU A 521 -18.10 30.87 -20.71
C LEU A 521 -19.25 30.77 -21.68
N GLY A 522 -20.42 31.32 -21.36
CA GLY A 522 -21.56 31.38 -22.28
C GLY A 522 -22.89 31.56 -21.57
N SER A 523 -23.95 31.75 -22.36
CA SER A 523 -25.30 31.93 -21.86
C SER A 523 -25.81 30.72 -21.07
N THR A 524 -26.81 30.90 -20.21
CA THR A 524 -27.42 29.80 -19.48
C THR A 524 -28.14 28.84 -20.45
N GLY A 525 -27.95 27.52 -20.23
CA GLY A 525 -28.66 26.47 -21.01
C GLY A 525 -28.05 26.18 -22.39
N VAL A 526 -26.81 26.62 -22.70
CA VAL A 526 -26.12 26.30 -23.98
C VAL A 526 -25.34 24.97 -23.93
N GLY A 527 -25.42 24.22 -22.83
CA GLY A 527 -24.80 22.88 -22.72
C GLY A 527 -23.50 22.82 -21.91
N LYS A 528 -23.05 23.87 -21.19
CA LYS A 528 -21.80 23.92 -20.42
C LYS A 528 -21.68 22.74 -19.42
N SER A 529 -22.65 22.63 -18.52
CA SER A 529 -22.63 21.58 -17.47
C SER A 529 -22.92 20.19 -18.06
N GLN A 530 -23.61 20.10 -19.21
CA GLN A 530 -23.82 18.83 -19.91
C GLN A 530 -22.53 18.33 -20.54
N LEU A 531 -21.75 19.20 -21.21
CA LEU A 531 -20.45 18.84 -21.77
C LEU A 531 -19.49 18.32 -20.67
N ALA A 532 -19.50 18.92 -19.49
CA ALA A 532 -18.70 18.44 -18.36
C ALA A 532 -19.11 17.02 -17.91
N LYS A 533 -20.41 16.72 -17.89
CA LYS A 533 -20.92 15.37 -17.56
C LYS A 533 -20.54 14.34 -18.61
N ASP A 534 -20.76 14.66 -19.87
CA ASP A 534 -20.45 13.75 -20.98
C ASP A 534 -18.95 13.52 -21.12
N LEU A 535 -18.14 14.55 -20.85
CA LEU A 535 -16.69 14.42 -20.76
C LEU A 535 -16.27 13.48 -19.62
N ALA A 536 -16.88 13.61 -18.43
CA ALA A 536 -16.60 12.73 -17.31
C ALA A 536 -16.94 11.27 -17.64
N LYS A 537 -18.11 11.03 -18.25
CA LYS A 537 -18.54 9.71 -18.70
C LYS A 537 -17.58 9.12 -19.75
N THR A 538 -17.16 9.91 -20.72
CA THR A 538 -16.30 9.43 -21.81
C THR A 538 -14.86 9.21 -21.37
N LEU A 539 -14.30 10.08 -20.51
CA LEU A 539 -12.92 9.96 -20.04
C LEU A 539 -12.75 8.88 -18.97
N PHE A 540 -13.69 8.75 -18.05
CA PHE A 540 -13.57 7.87 -16.88
C PHE A 540 -14.50 6.66 -16.92
N GLY A 541 -15.32 6.50 -17.98
CA GLY A 541 -16.16 5.33 -18.20
C GLY A 541 -17.35 5.18 -17.25
N ARG A 542 -17.71 6.23 -16.45
CA ARG A 542 -18.76 6.18 -15.44
C ARG A 542 -19.61 7.44 -15.41
N ASP A 543 -20.90 7.25 -15.24
CA ASP A 543 -21.85 8.36 -15.05
C ASP A 543 -21.59 9.13 -13.74
N ASN A 544 -20.92 8.49 -12.78
CA ASN A 544 -20.69 9.02 -11.44
C ASN A 544 -19.27 9.61 -11.22
N ALA A 545 -18.47 9.73 -12.30
CA ALA A 545 -17.13 10.31 -12.27
C ALA A 545 -17.12 11.85 -12.29
N ILE A 546 -18.15 12.46 -11.71
CA ILE A 546 -18.26 13.92 -11.60
C ILE A 546 -18.56 14.31 -10.15
N VAL A 547 -17.80 15.31 -9.67
CA VAL A 547 -18.06 16.01 -8.41
C VAL A 547 -18.58 17.38 -8.77
N LYS A 548 -19.87 17.64 -8.52
CA LYS A 548 -20.49 18.94 -8.82
C LYS A 548 -20.63 19.74 -7.53
N LEU A 549 -20.12 20.98 -7.57
CA LEU A 549 -20.31 21.99 -6.53
C LEU A 549 -20.97 23.21 -7.15
N ASP A 550 -22.09 23.63 -6.59
CA ASP A 550 -22.78 24.87 -6.96
C ASP A 550 -22.22 26.00 -6.12
N MET A 551 -21.55 26.95 -6.75
CA MET A 551 -20.91 28.06 -6.04
C MET A 551 -21.90 29.04 -5.42
N SER A 552 -23.20 28.93 -5.75
CA SER A 552 -24.25 29.67 -5.07
C SER A 552 -24.40 29.27 -3.59
N GLU A 553 -23.99 28.05 -3.21
CA GLU A 553 -23.99 27.57 -1.82
C GLU A 553 -22.79 28.13 -1.02
N TYR A 554 -21.80 28.74 -1.70
CA TYR A 554 -20.52 29.15 -1.12
C TYR A 554 -20.25 30.65 -1.29
N MET A 555 -21.29 31.48 -1.18
CA MET A 555 -21.18 32.93 -1.26
C MET A 555 -20.62 33.57 0.01
N GLU A 556 -20.79 32.91 1.14
CA GLU A 556 -20.42 33.44 2.46
C GLU A 556 -19.10 32.85 2.94
N ARG A 557 -18.32 33.64 3.69
CA ARG A 557 -16.99 33.25 4.18
C ARG A 557 -17.00 31.97 5.00
N HIS A 558 -17.99 31.76 5.86
CA HIS A 558 -18.10 30.53 6.67
C HIS A 558 -18.45 29.28 5.83
N SER A 559 -18.96 29.45 4.63
CA SER A 559 -19.23 28.32 3.73
C SER A 559 -17.97 27.75 3.13
N VAL A 560 -16.86 28.51 3.08
CA VAL A 560 -15.56 28.03 2.60
C VAL A 560 -14.98 26.93 3.52
N SER A 561 -15.17 27.08 4.84
CA SER A 561 -14.76 26.03 5.80
C SER A 561 -15.47 24.70 5.60
N LYS A 562 -16.67 24.67 4.98
CA LYS A 562 -17.34 23.42 4.63
C LYS A 562 -16.61 22.65 3.51
N LEU A 563 -15.80 23.33 2.68
CA LEU A 563 -15.04 22.67 1.60
C LEU A 563 -13.78 21.99 2.11
N ILE A 564 -13.09 22.61 3.11
CA ILE A 564 -11.78 22.16 3.62
C ILE A 564 -11.91 21.48 4.99
N GLY A 565 -13.01 21.74 5.72
CA GLY A 565 -13.22 21.35 7.10
C GLY A 565 -13.12 22.53 8.07
N SER A 566 -13.68 22.37 9.26
CA SER A 566 -13.70 23.39 10.31
C SER A 566 -12.33 23.49 11.00
N PRO A 567 -11.85 24.68 11.37
CA PRO A 567 -10.63 24.84 12.16
C PRO A 567 -10.71 24.12 13.52
N PRO A 568 -9.56 23.76 14.13
CA PRO A 568 -9.53 23.15 15.46
C PRO A 568 -10.30 23.98 16.50
N GLY A 569 -11.18 23.33 17.26
CA GLY A 569 -12.00 23.96 18.30
C GLY A 569 -13.40 24.36 17.89
N TYR A 570 -13.79 24.19 16.62
CA TYR A 570 -15.17 24.38 16.16
C TYR A 570 -15.91 23.06 15.99
N VAL A 571 -17.23 23.07 16.14
CA VAL A 571 -18.10 21.90 15.91
C VAL A 571 -17.93 21.41 14.46
N GLY A 572 -17.67 20.11 14.29
CA GLY A 572 -17.45 19.49 12.97
C GLY A 572 -15.96 19.44 12.53
N PHE A 573 -14.99 19.67 13.44
CA PHE A 573 -13.57 19.54 13.15
C PHE A 573 -13.18 18.11 12.71
N ASP A 574 -13.80 17.07 13.29
CA ASP A 574 -13.54 15.66 12.93
C ASP A 574 -14.22 15.25 11.63
N GLU A 575 -15.18 16.03 11.13
CA GLU A 575 -15.75 15.86 9.80
C GLU A 575 -14.85 16.57 8.79
N GLY A 576 -14.12 15.80 7.96
CA GLY A 576 -13.27 16.35 6.88
C GLY A 576 -14.05 17.27 5.95
N GLY A 577 -13.36 18.14 5.19
CA GLY A 577 -14.01 19.04 4.23
C GLY A 577 -14.77 18.30 3.13
N ARG A 578 -15.93 18.82 2.74
CA ARG A 578 -16.78 18.19 1.71
C ARG A 578 -16.06 17.98 0.38
N LEU A 579 -15.23 18.93 -0.05
CA LEU A 579 -14.45 18.83 -1.29
C LEU A 579 -13.33 17.80 -1.14
N THR A 580 -12.53 17.91 -0.11
CA THR A 580 -11.37 17.05 0.14
C THR A 580 -11.79 15.59 0.31
N GLU A 581 -12.90 15.33 1.02
CA GLU A 581 -13.44 14.00 1.20
C GLU A 581 -13.99 13.39 -0.10
N GLN A 582 -14.71 14.18 -0.92
CA GLN A 582 -15.23 13.71 -2.20
C GLN A 582 -14.12 13.38 -3.19
N ILE A 583 -13.06 14.19 -3.25
CA ILE A 583 -11.91 13.93 -4.14
C ILE A 583 -11.11 12.73 -3.63
N ARG A 584 -10.93 12.57 -2.32
CA ARG A 584 -10.27 11.39 -1.76
C ARG A 584 -11.01 10.09 -2.12
N ARG A 585 -12.36 10.11 -2.06
CA ARG A 585 -13.18 8.95 -2.47
C ARG A 585 -13.24 8.74 -3.98
N LYS A 586 -13.05 9.80 -4.78
CA LYS A 586 -13.12 9.77 -6.25
C LYS A 586 -11.92 10.51 -6.85
N PRO A 587 -10.70 9.94 -6.77
CA PRO A 587 -9.49 10.63 -7.23
C PRO A 587 -9.47 10.84 -8.75
N TYR A 588 -10.21 10.05 -9.51
CA TYR A 588 -10.39 10.16 -10.96
C TYR A 588 -11.78 10.72 -11.26
N CYS A 589 -11.89 12.03 -11.36
CA CYS A 589 -13.19 12.67 -11.61
C CYS A 589 -13.04 14.02 -12.33
N VAL A 590 -14.17 14.51 -12.82
CA VAL A 590 -14.34 15.90 -13.22
C VAL A 590 -14.88 16.68 -12.03
N LEU A 591 -14.14 17.67 -11.55
CA LEU A 591 -14.63 18.64 -10.58
C LEU A 591 -15.31 19.79 -11.33
N LEU A 592 -16.63 19.84 -11.25
CA LEU A 592 -17.43 20.90 -11.87
C LEU A 592 -17.81 21.94 -10.81
N LEU A 593 -17.25 23.13 -10.94
CA LEU A 593 -17.60 24.32 -10.15
C LEU A 593 -18.60 25.14 -10.97
N ASP A 594 -19.87 25.03 -10.64
CA ASP A 594 -20.95 25.68 -11.39
C ASP A 594 -21.16 27.12 -10.86
N GLU A 595 -21.33 28.10 -11.77
CA GLU A 595 -21.53 29.51 -11.48
C GLU A 595 -20.42 30.13 -10.62
N ILE A 596 -19.16 29.98 -11.05
CA ILE A 596 -17.96 30.41 -10.28
C ILE A 596 -17.99 31.89 -9.90
N GLU A 597 -18.69 32.73 -10.66
CA GLU A 597 -18.86 34.17 -10.36
C GLU A 597 -19.61 34.46 -9.06
N LYS A 598 -20.29 33.48 -8.49
CA LYS A 598 -21.00 33.62 -7.22
C LYS A 598 -20.16 33.23 -6.02
N ALA A 599 -19.00 32.62 -6.24
CA ALA A 599 -18.12 32.15 -5.20
C ALA A 599 -17.54 33.27 -4.34
N HIS A 600 -17.36 33.01 -3.03
CA HIS A 600 -16.61 33.93 -2.17
C HIS A 600 -15.15 34.04 -2.63
N PRO A 601 -14.50 35.23 -2.50
CA PRO A 601 -13.11 35.43 -2.92
C PRO A 601 -12.09 34.44 -2.34
N ASP A 602 -12.29 33.94 -1.14
CA ASP A 602 -11.40 32.94 -0.51
C ASP A 602 -11.37 31.62 -1.30
N ILE A 603 -12.41 31.28 -2.07
CA ILE A 603 -12.42 30.09 -2.93
C ILE A 603 -11.41 30.22 -4.08
N TYR A 604 -11.22 31.43 -4.62
CA TYR A 604 -10.18 31.67 -5.63
C TYR A 604 -8.78 31.41 -5.11
N ASN A 605 -8.52 31.72 -3.82
CA ASN A 605 -7.24 31.41 -3.17
C ASN A 605 -7.01 29.90 -3.03
N LEU A 606 -8.08 29.14 -2.71
CA LEU A 606 -8.01 27.69 -2.68
C LEU A 606 -7.75 27.10 -4.07
N LEU A 607 -8.42 27.64 -5.09
CA LEU A 607 -8.19 27.21 -6.47
C LEU A 607 -6.79 27.50 -6.94
N LEU A 608 -6.18 28.64 -6.53
CA LEU A 608 -4.78 28.92 -6.81
C LEU A 608 -3.87 27.82 -6.27
N GLN A 609 -4.03 27.45 -4.99
CA GLN A 609 -3.25 26.36 -4.39
C GLN A 609 -3.43 25.04 -5.16
N ILE A 610 -4.67 24.66 -5.48
CA ILE A 610 -4.95 23.43 -6.23
C ILE A 610 -4.30 23.47 -7.62
N LEU A 611 -4.35 24.61 -8.31
CA LEU A 611 -3.82 24.75 -9.67
C LEU A 611 -2.29 24.84 -9.72
N GLU A 612 -1.64 25.28 -8.63
CA GLU A 612 -0.18 25.35 -8.51
C GLU A 612 0.44 24.07 -8.01
N ASP A 613 -0.01 23.61 -6.85
CA ASP A 613 0.59 22.51 -6.10
C ASP A 613 -0.07 21.16 -6.40
N GLY A 614 -1.19 21.16 -7.14
CA GLY A 614 -1.97 19.94 -7.42
C GLY A 614 -2.50 19.25 -6.18
N CYS A 615 -2.48 19.88 -5.02
CA CYS A 615 -2.94 19.32 -3.77
C CYS A 615 -3.62 20.37 -2.89
N LEU A 616 -4.41 19.90 -1.93
CA LEU A 616 -5.07 20.74 -0.94
C LEU A 616 -4.99 20.06 0.42
N THR A 617 -4.54 20.80 1.45
CA THR A 617 -4.50 20.30 2.82
C THR A 617 -5.80 20.65 3.53
N ASP A 618 -6.46 19.64 4.11
CA ASP A 618 -7.67 19.84 4.91
C ASP A 618 -7.37 20.42 6.30
N SER A 619 -8.42 20.73 7.04
CA SER A 619 -8.31 21.24 8.42
C SER A 619 -7.70 20.24 9.40
N ALA A 620 -7.73 18.94 9.10
CA ALA A 620 -7.11 17.87 9.88
C ALA A 620 -5.61 17.68 9.55
N GLY A 621 -5.06 18.47 8.61
CA GLY A 621 -3.66 18.33 8.17
C GLY A 621 -3.42 17.29 7.09
N ARG A 622 -4.47 16.67 6.53
CA ARG A 622 -4.36 15.66 5.48
C ARG A 622 -4.26 16.32 4.13
N THR A 623 -3.27 15.93 3.35
CA THR A 623 -3.07 16.43 1.99
C THR A 623 -3.81 15.54 0.98
N VAL A 624 -4.70 16.14 0.18
CA VAL A 624 -5.47 15.46 -0.87
C VAL A 624 -4.94 15.89 -2.23
N SER A 625 -4.58 14.92 -3.06
CA SER A 625 -4.05 15.16 -4.42
C SER A 625 -5.17 15.38 -5.43
N PHE A 626 -5.00 16.40 -6.27
CA PHE A 626 -5.86 16.74 -7.42
C PHE A 626 -5.19 16.43 -8.76
N SER A 627 -4.03 15.77 -8.78
CA SER A 627 -3.26 15.49 -10.00
C SER A 627 -4.05 14.72 -11.07
N ASN A 628 -5.00 13.89 -10.64
CA ASN A 628 -5.86 13.09 -11.52
C ASN A 628 -7.26 13.70 -11.72
N VAL A 629 -7.49 14.92 -11.23
CA VAL A 629 -8.76 15.62 -11.33
C VAL A 629 -8.74 16.58 -12.50
N LEU A 630 -9.83 16.60 -13.27
CA LEU A 630 -10.05 17.59 -14.32
C LEU A 630 -11.00 18.67 -13.79
N ILE A 631 -10.53 19.90 -13.71
CA ILE A 631 -11.27 21.02 -13.11
C ILE A 631 -12.00 21.78 -14.20
N ILE A 632 -13.31 21.91 -14.08
CA ILE A 632 -14.15 22.70 -14.99
C ILE A 632 -14.93 23.73 -14.18
N MET A 633 -14.75 25.00 -14.51
CA MET A 633 -15.48 26.13 -13.93
C MET A 633 -16.49 26.64 -14.97
N THR A 634 -17.77 26.78 -14.63
CA THR A 634 -18.73 27.41 -15.53
C THR A 634 -19.01 28.84 -15.09
N SER A 635 -19.22 29.72 -16.05
CA SER A 635 -19.58 31.11 -15.78
C SER A 635 -20.53 31.69 -16.84
N ASN A 636 -21.34 32.64 -16.36
CA ASN A 636 -22.29 33.43 -17.22
C ASN A 636 -21.84 34.88 -17.34
N ILE A 637 -20.60 35.22 -16.93
CA ILE A 637 -20.06 36.58 -17.00
C ILE A 637 -20.05 37.09 -18.41
N GLY A 638 -20.37 38.34 -18.62
CA GLY A 638 -20.38 39.05 -19.90
C GLY A 638 -21.67 38.92 -20.69
N VAL A 639 -22.59 38.01 -20.34
CA VAL A 639 -23.84 37.82 -21.06
C VAL A 639 -24.81 38.97 -20.80
N LYS A 640 -24.90 39.47 -19.55
CA LYS A 640 -25.85 40.53 -19.17
C LYS A 640 -25.51 41.88 -19.80
N LYS A 641 -24.26 42.31 -19.81
CA LYS A 641 -23.80 43.56 -20.40
C LYS A 641 -23.99 43.58 -21.95
N LEU A 642 -23.83 42.42 -22.59
CA LEU A 642 -24.07 42.31 -24.02
C LEU A 642 -25.57 42.38 -24.37
N ALA A 643 -26.47 41.96 -23.47
CA ALA A 643 -27.89 42.19 -23.62
C ALA A 643 -28.30 43.66 -23.54
N GLU A 644 -27.67 44.42 -22.65
CA GLU A 644 -27.88 45.86 -22.46
C GLU A 644 -27.29 46.69 -23.61
N THR A 645 -26.19 46.24 -24.24
CA THR A 645 -25.57 46.93 -25.38
C THR A 645 -26.30 46.68 -26.69
N LYS A 646 -27.11 45.63 -26.81
CA LYS A 646 -27.98 45.32 -27.97
C LYS A 646 -29.13 46.30 -28.13
N THR A 647 -29.45 47.11 -27.08
CA THR A 647 -30.49 48.12 -27.11
C THR A 647 -30.06 49.42 -27.81
N VAL A 648 -28.76 49.59 -28.12
CA VAL A 648 -28.25 50.79 -28.83
C VAL A 648 -27.68 50.34 -30.18
N GLY A 649 -28.54 50.37 -31.20
CA GLY A 649 -28.36 50.01 -32.59
C GLY A 649 -26.96 49.89 -33.18
N PHE A 650 -26.63 48.72 -33.71
CA PHE A 650 -25.81 48.52 -34.91
C PHE A 650 -26.05 47.06 -35.43
N SER A 651 -26.71 46.98 -36.59
CA SER A 651 -26.94 45.78 -37.34
C SER A 651 -25.73 45.48 -38.24
N ASN A 652 -25.00 44.38 -37.95
CA ASN A 652 -24.26 43.63 -38.96
C ASN A 652 -23.94 42.23 -38.44
N SER A 653 -24.53 41.23 -39.06
CA SER A 653 -24.70 39.86 -38.56
C SER A 653 -23.49 38.91 -38.67
N LYS A 654 -22.33 39.34 -39.13
CA LYS A 654 -21.13 38.48 -39.25
C LYS A 654 -19.94 38.89 -38.36
N SER A 655 -19.94 40.07 -37.79
CA SER A 655 -18.88 40.53 -36.86
C SER A 655 -19.22 40.31 -35.36
N ASN A 656 -20.45 39.85 -35.06
CA ASN A 656 -20.98 39.79 -33.69
C ASN A 656 -20.36 38.66 -32.81
N GLY A 657 -19.93 37.53 -33.37
CA GLY A 657 -19.42 36.38 -32.62
C GLY A 657 -18.05 36.65 -31.99
N GLU A 658 -17.11 37.23 -32.76
CA GLU A 658 -15.77 37.55 -32.27
C GLU A 658 -15.77 38.73 -31.29
N ALA A 659 -16.62 39.74 -31.55
CA ALA A 659 -16.80 40.87 -30.65
C ALA A 659 -17.40 40.43 -29.30
N LYS A 660 -18.37 39.49 -29.32
CA LYS A 660 -18.96 38.87 -28.14
C LYS A 660 -17.90 38.09 -27.35
N LYS A 661 -17.07 37.29 -28.03
CA LYS A 661 -16.00 36.53 -27.43
C LYS A 661 -14.99 37.45 -26.75
N LYS A 662 -14.56 38.53 -27.42
CA LYS A 662 -13.64 39.52 -26.86
C LYS A 662 -14.21 40.26 -25.64
N ALA A 663 -15.49 40.61 -25.68
CA ALA A 663 -16.17 41.27 -24.56
C ALA A 663 -16.30 40.36 -23.35
N MET A 664 -16.65 39.08 -23.51
CA MET A 664 -16.70 38.10 -22.43
C MET A 664 -15.33 37.86 -21.82
N LEU A 665 -14.29 37.75 -22.64
CA LEU A 665 -12.93 37.60 -22.18
C LEU A 665 -12.40 38.84 -21.42
N SER A 666 -12.77 40.08 -21.86
CA SER A 666 -12.40 41.30 -21.19
C SER A 666 -13.06 41.41 -19.81
N GLU A 667 -14.29 40.97 -19.68
CA GLU A 667 -15.04 40.99 -18.43
C GLU A 667 -14.54 39.93 -17.47
N LEU A 668 -14.21 38.74 -17.96
CA LEU A 668 -13.56 37.70 -17.17
C LEU A 668 -12.22 38.21 -16.57
N LYS A 669 -11.41 38.95 -17.36
CA LYS A 669 -10.16 39.57 -16.91
C LYS A 669 -10.35 40.64 -15.84
N SER A 670 -11.50 41.32 -15.84
CA SER A 670 -11.83 42.28 -14.78
C SER A 670 -12.35 41.63 -13.50
N PHE A 671 -12.89 40.42 -13.62
CA PHE A 671 -13.49 39.67 -12.51
C PHE A 671 -12.51 38.76 -11.76
N MET A 672 -11.65 38.07 -12.48
CA MET A 672 -10.66 37.13 -11.92
C MET A 672 -9.26 37.74 -11.89
N SER A 673 -8.47 37.41 -10.87
CA SER A 673 -7.09 37.84 -10.78
C SER A 673 -6.26 37.36 -11.98
N PRO A 674 -5.33 38.19 -12.49
CA PRO A 674 -4.45 37.75 -13.59
C PRO A 674 -3.65 36.51 -13.26
N GLU A 675 -3.33 36.28 -11.99
CA GLU A 675 -2.61 35.14 -11.47
C GLU A 675 -3.43 33.85 -11.66
N LEU A 676 -4.69 33.84 -11.25
CA LEU A 676 -5.59 32.69 -11.44
C LEU A 676 -5.79 32.38 -12.92
N LEU A 677 -6.03 33.41 -13.74
CA LEU A 677 -6.19 33.26 -15.20
C LEU A 677 -4.95 32.67 -15.88
N GLY A 678 -3.75 33.02 -15.38
CA GLY A 678 -2.48 32.50 -15.89
C GLY A 678 -2.25 31.01 -15.56
N ARG A 679 -2.99 30.46 -14.59
CA ARG A 679 -2.88 29.04 -14.18
C ARG A 679 -3.91 28.14 -14.87
N ILE A 680 -4.92 28.73 -15.49
CA ILE A 680 -5.98 28.00 -16.22
C ILE A 680 -5.46 27.64 -17.59
N ASP A 681 -5.63 26.38 -17.99
CA ASP A 681 -5.11 25.85 -19.25
C ASP A 681 -5.83 26.44 -20.46
N GLU A 682 -7.16 26.57 -20.38
CA GLU A 682 -7.91 27.13 -21.50
C GLU A 682 -9.27 27.73 -21.10
N VAL A 683 -9.65 28.80 -21.77
CA VAL A 683 -10.97 29.45 -21.64
C VAL A 683 -11.79 29.14 -22.88
N ILE A 684 -12.86 28.38 -22.70
CA ILE A 684 -13.72 27.88 -23.77
C ILE A 684 -15.02 28.68 -23.80
N VAL A 685 -15.27 29.34 -24.90
CA VAL A 685 -16.49 30.14 -25.09
C VAL A 685 -17.52 29.37 -25.88
N PHE A 686 -18.71 29.22 -25.31
CA PHE A 686 -19.85 28.57 -25.91
C PHE A 686 -20.66 29.55 -26.76
N ASN A 687 -21.06 29.11 -27.92
CA ASN A 687 -21.93 29.87 -28.81
C ASN A 687 -23.41 29.80 -28.38
N ASP A 688 -24.20 30.81 -28.74
CA ASP A 688 -25.66 30.72 -28.61
C ASP A 688 -26.20 29.69 -29.59
N LEU A 689 -27.23 28.98 -29.17
CA LEU A 689 -27.86 27.91 -29.99
C LEU A 689 -28.67 28.51 -31.16
N THR A 690 -28.47 27.97 -32.36
CA THR A 690 -29.25 28.30 -33.54
C THR A 690 -30.57 27.51 -33.57
N LEU A 691 -31.52 27.89 -34.46
CA LEU A 691 -32.75 27.14 -34.61
C LEU A 691 -32.51 25.68 -35.01
N SER A 692 -31.55 25.43 -35.91
CA SER A 692 -31.18 24.08 -36.32
C SER A 692 -30.56 23.26 -35.15
N ASP A 693 -29.79 23.92 -34.28
CA ASP A 693 -29.25 23.27 -33.09
C ASP A 693 -30.38 22.89 -32.12
N MET A 694 -31.35 23.80 -31.94
CA MET A 694 -32.51 23.54 -31.07
C MET A 694 -33.39 22.38 -31.60
N GLU A 695 -33.56 22.26 -32.93
CA GLU A 695 -34.27 21.14 -33.55
C GLU A 695 -33.52 19.81 -33.29
N ASN A 696 -32.21 19.80 -33.45
CA ASN A 696 -31.42 18.61 -33.19
C ASN A 696 -31.43 18.21 -31.71
N ILE A 697 -31.34 19.19 -30.79
CA ILE A 697 -31.47 18.94 -29.33
C ILE A 697 -32.84 18.37 -29.02
N THR A 698 -33.91 18.90 -29.65
CA THR A 698 -35.27 18.38 -29.47
C THR A 698 -35.37 16.91 -29.90
N ARG A 699 -34.70 16.53 -31.01
CA ARG A 699 -34.66 15.13 -31.46
C ARG A 699 -33.95 14.22 -30.42
N LEU A 700 -32.81 14.68 -29.87
CA LEU A 700 -32.11 13.92 -28.87
C LEU A 700 -32.93 13.71 -27.57
N GLU A 701 -33.61 14.77 -27.09
CA GLU A 701 -34.44 14.66 -25.87
C GLU A 701 -35.68 13.77 -26.11
N ILE A 702 -36.29 13.81 -27.27
CA ILE A 702 -37.41 12.92 -27.62
C ILE A 702 -36.93 11.49 -27.80
N SER A 703 -35.76 11.24 -28.42
CA SER A 703 -35.19 9.90 -28.53
C SER A 703 -34.85 9.32 -27.16
N ALA A 704 -34.38 10.14 -26.21
CA ALA A 704 -34.18 9.73 -24.84
C ALA A 704 -35.51 9.36 -24.13
N LEU A 705 -36.62 10.07 -24.44
CA LEU A 705 -37.96 9.74 -23.96
C LEU A 705 -38.46 8.43 -24.58
N GLU A 706 -38.24 8.22 -25.87
CA GLU A 706 -38.58 6.97 -26.58
C GLU A 706 -37.91 5.75 -25.94
N LYS A 707 -36.62 5.85 -25.61
CA LYS A 707 -35.90 4.77 -24.89
C LYS A 707 -36.53 4.45 -23.55
N ARG A 708 -36.82 5.47 -22.74
CA ARG A 708 -37.47 5.27 -21.42
C ARG A 708 -38.86 4.62 -21.56
N LEU A 709 -39.63 5.01 -22.56
CA LEU A 709 -40.93 4.40 -22.83
C LEU A 709 -40.79 2.97 -23.33
N SER A 710 -39.80 2.68 -24.16
CA SER A 710 -39.53 1.30 -24.64
C SER A 710 -39.19 0.32 -23.49
N GLU A 711 -38.48 0.79 -22.48
CA GLU A 711 -38.21 0.02 -21.24
C GLU A 711 -39.50 -0.31 -20.46
N LEU A 712 -40.52 0.54 -20.60
CA LEU A 712 -41.86 0.31 -20.05
C LEU A 712 -42.78 -0.49 -20.99
N GLY A 713 -42.25 -0.95 -22.13
CA GLY A 713 -43.01 -1.71 -23.13
C GLY A 713 -43.94 -0.86 -24.03
N CYS A 714 -43.75 0.47 -24.03
CA CYS A 714 -44.53 1.42 -24.83
C CYS A 714 -43.72 1.98 -26.01
N THR A 715 -44.36 2.37 -27.09
CA THR A 715 -43.71 3.04 -28.22
C THR A 715 -44.17 4.49 -28.33
N LEU A 716 -43.25 5.36 -28.77
CA LEU A 716 -43.55 6.76 -29.04
C LEU A 716 -43.23 7.07 -30.51
N ALA A 717 -44.21 7.54 -31.29
CA ALA A 717 -44.03 7.99 -32.66
C ALA A 717 -44.25 9.51 -32.75
N CYS A 718 -43.22 10.25 -33.16
CA CYS A 718 -43.33 11.71 -33.33
C CYS A 718 -43.32 12.10 -34.81
N GLN A 719 -44.27 12.96 -35.20
CA GLN A 719 -44.29 13.53 -36.56
C GLN A 719 -43.11 14.51 -36.74
N PRO A 720 -42.52 14.61 -37.94
CA PRO A 720 -41.36 15.49 -38.21
C PRO A 720 -41.62 16.98 -37.89
N GLU A 721 -42.84 17.42 -37.90
CA GLU A 721 -43.25 18.83 -37.63
C GLU A 721 -43.17 19.19 -36.14
N VAL A 722 -43.12 18.20 -35.24
CA VAL A 722 -43.01 18.38 -33.78
C VAL A 722 -41.68 19.02 -33.40
N TYR A 723 -40.59 18.62 -34.03
CA TYR A 723 -39.26 19.09 -33.71
C TYR A 723 -39.09 20.59 -33.97
N PRO A 724 -39.37 21.13 -35.17
CA PRO A 724 -39.27 22.57 -35.42
C PRO A 724 -40.28 23.39 -34.60
N PHE A 725 -41.45 22.81 -34.27
CA PHE A 725 -42.44 23.48 -33.43
C PHE A 725 -41.92 23.77 -32.03
N ILE A 726 -41.41 22.74 -31.35
CA ILE A 726 -40.81 22.85 -30.00
C ILE A 726 -39.61 23.78 -30.03
N ALA A 727 -38.73 23.65 -31.05
CA ALA A 727 -37.56 24.49 -31.22
C ALA A 727 -37.89 25.97 -31.34
N LYS A 728 -38.88 26.33 -32.15
CA LYS A 728 -39.37 27.71 -32.33
C LYS A 728 -39.96 28.25 -31.02
N GLN A 729 -40.75 27.46 -30.32
CA GLN A 729 -41.35 27.86 -29.05
C GLN A 729 -40.29 28.06 -27.97
N ALA A 730 -39.28 27.21 -27.88
CA ALA A 730 -38.15 27.37 -26.95
C ALA A 730 -37.28 28.60 -27.29
N LEU A 731 -37.03 28.86 -28.57
CA LEU A 731 -36.27 30.01 -29.04
C LEU A 731 -36.99 31.33 -28.71
N SER A 732 -38.31 31.40 -28.83
CA SER A 732 -39.09 32.59 -28.52
C SER A 732 -39.14 32.94 -27.06
N LYS A 733 -38.97 31.94 -26.13
CA LYS A 733 -38.98 32.17 -24.69
C LYS A 733 -37.61 32.56 -24.15
N SER A 734 -36.60 31.68 -24.24
CA SER A 734 -35.28 31.93 -23.66
C SER A 734 -34.10 31.53 -24.55
N GLY A 735 -34.35 30.79 -25.65
CA GLY A 735 -33.33 30.30 -26.55
C GLY A 735 -32.35 29.29 -25.88
N SER A 736 -32.79 28.59 -24.82
CA SER A 736 -31.98 27.64 -24.07
C SER A 736 -32.45 26.21 -24.22
N ALA A 737 -31.52 25.25 -24.20
CA ALA A 737 -31.85 23.82 -24.22
C ALA A 737 -32.68 23.39 -22.98
N ARG A 738 -32.57 24.09 -21.86
CA ARG A 738 -33.38 23.85 -20.65
C ARG A 738 -34.87 24.07 -20.93
N GLU A 739 -35.22 25.08 -21.77
CA GLU A 739 -36.60 25.37 -22.12
C GLU A 739 -37.21 24.29 -23.01
N ILE A 740 -36.41 23.66 -23.89
CA ILE A 740 -36.86 22.50 -24.68
C ILE A 740 -37.35 21.39 -23.74
N ARG A 741 -36.56 21.05 -22.73
CA ARG A 741 -36.91 20.02 -21.73
C ARG A 741 -38.18 20.39 -20.97
N HIS A 742 -38.33 21.63 -20.56
CA HIS A 742 -39.57 22.12 -19.93
C HIS A 742 -40.79 21.98 -20.83
N ILE A 743 -40.66 22.32 -22.10
CA ILE A 743 -41.76 22.20 -23.07
C ILE A 743 -42.12 20.74 -23.30
N ILE A 744 -41.14 19.86 -23.48
CA ILE A 744 -41.35 18.41 -23.62
C ILE A 744 -42.06 17.86 -22.40
N THR A 745 -41.58 18.17 -21.20
CA THR A 745 -42.24 17.71 -19.96
C THR A 745 -43.67 18.22 -19.85
N ALA A 746 -43.90 19.51 -20.09
CA ALA A 746 -45.22 20.10 -19.92
C ALA A 746 -46.23 19.61 -20.96
N LEU A 747 -45.83 19.47 -22.23
CA LEU A 747 -46.73 19.18 -23.32
C LEU A 747 -46.80 17.70 -23.73
N ILE A 748 -45.77 16.91 -23.45
CA ILE A 748 -45.67 15.51 -23.88
C ILE A 748 -45.65 14.59 -22.67
N GLU A 749 -44.61 14.69 -21.76
CA GLU A 749 -44.44 13.74 -20.67
C GLU A 749 -45.62 13.71 -19.71
N ASN A 750 -46.16 14.88 -19.30
CA ASN A 750 -47.30 14.94 -18.39
C ASN A 750 -48.54 14.26 -19.01
N ARG A 751 -48.84 14.50 -20.29
CA ARG A 751 -49.96 13.87 -20.95
C ARG A 751 -49.82 12.36 -21.14
N ILE A 752 -48.59 11.90 -21.48
CA ILE A 752 -48.27 10.47 -21.55
C ILE A 752 -48.42 9.84 -20.17
N SER A 753 -47.94 10.50 -19.10
CA SER A 753 -48.06 10.02 -17.76
C SER A 753 -49.49 9.83 -17.29
N ASP A 754 -50.36 10.82 -17.57
CA ASP A 754 -51.82 10.73 -17.27
C ASP A 754 -52.48 9.56 -18.00
N MET A 755 -52.06 9.31 -19.27
CA MET A 755 -52.58 8.20 -20.08
C MET A 755 -52.06 6.84 -19.61
N LEU A 756 -50.78 6.75 -19.17
CA LEU A 756 -50.15 5.53 -18.64
C LEU A 756 -50.79 5.09 -17.31
N ILE A 757 -51.16 6.05 -16.45
CA ILE A 757 -51.86 5.76 -15.20
C ILE A 757 -53.26 5.20 -15.44
N SER A 758 -53.91 5.64 -16.50
CA SER A 758 -55.29 5.22 -16.85
C SER A 758 -55.36 3.89 -17.63
N SER A 759 -54.29 3.47 -18.28
CA SER A 759 -54.28 2.24 -19.10
C SER A 759 -52.88 1.68 -19.30
N ALA A 760 -52.71 0.38 -18.99
CA ALA A 760 -51.44 -0.32 -19.14
C ALA A 760 -51.17 -0.65 -20.65
N CYS A 761 -49.92 -0.44 -21.08
CA CYS A 761 -49.37 -0.76 -22.42
C CYS A 761 -50.11 -0.12 -23.60
N CYS A 762 -49.59 1.03 -24.02
CA CYS A 762 -50.14 1.77 -25.18
C CYS A 762 -48.99 2.30 -26.08
N ASP A 763 -49.31 2.44 -27.36
CA ASP A 763 -48.48 3.16 -28.31
C ASP A 763 -48.95 4.62 -28.35
N PHE A 764 -48.02 5.56 -28.34
CA PHE A 764 -48.31 6.99 -28.35
C PHE A 764 -47.86 7.62 -29.65
N SER A 765 -48.66 8.55 -30.16
CA SER A 765 -48.28 9.40 -31.30
C SER A 765 -48.40 10.88 -30.91
N VAL A 766 -47.37 11.65 -31.32
CA VAL A 766 -47.35 13.10 -31.09
C VAL A 766 -47.42 13.81 -32.44
N CYS A 767 -48.41 14.69 -32.61
CA CYS A 767 -48.61 15.47 -33.79
C CYS A 767 -48.89 16.95 -33.48
N VAL A 768 -48.73 17.81 -34.48
CA VAL A 768 -49.06 19.24 -34.40
C VAL A 768 -50.38 19.47 -35.11
N SER A 769 -51.39 19.93 -34.34
CA SER A 769 -52.72 20.31 -34.92
C SER A 769 -53.07 21.73 -34.50
N GLU A 770 -53.50 22.58 -35.45
CA GLU A 770 -53.90 23.96 -35.17
C GLU A 770 -52.91 24.75 -34.28
N ASN A 771 -51.59 24.61 -34.55
CA ASN A 771 -50.55 25.28 -33.83
C ASN A 771 -50.42 24.84 -32.31
N THR A 772 -50.96 23.66 -31.97
CA THR A 772 -50.88 23.03 -30.64
C THR A 772 -50.35 21.61 -30.77
N LEU A 773 -49.59 21.14 -29.74
CA LEU A 773 -49.14 19.77 -29.64
C LEU A 773 -50.26 18.88 -29.06
N THR A 774 -50.59 17.83 -29.81
CA THR A 774 -51.56 16.82 -29.39
C THR A 774 -50.85 15.47 -29.24
N VAL A 775 -51.14 14.79 -28.14
CA VAL A 775 -50.69 13.43 -27.87
C VAL A 775 -51.90 12.51 -28.01
N ALA A 776 -51.82 11.54 -28.90
CA ALA A 776 -52.86 10.55 -29.13
C ALA A 776 -52.36 9.16 -28.65
N GLN A 777 -53.25 8.40 -28.06
CA GLN A 777 -53.03 7.06 -27.56
C GLN A 777 -53.61 6.04 -28.54
N HIS A 778 -52.84 5.05 -28.92
CA HIS A 778 -53.26 3.91 -29.74
C HIS A 778 -53.21 2.64 -28.89
N ARG A 779 -54.36 1.95 -28.74
CA ARG A 779 -54.39 0.65 -28.08
C ARG A 779 -53.72 -0.38 -28.99
N ARG A 780 -52.70 -1.09 -28.53
CA ARG A 780 -52.21 -2.27 -29.23
C ARG A 780 -53.35 -3.29 -29.32
N GLN A 781 -53.82 -3.62 -30.51
CA GLN A 781 -54.57 -4.83 -30.73
C GLN A 781 -53.63 -5.99 -30.43
N LEU A 782 -53.80 -6.66 -29.30
CA LEU A 782 -53.20 -7.94 -29.03
C LEU A 782 -53.66 -8.87 -30.15
N CYS A 783 -52.80 -9.14 -31.14
CA CYS A 783 -52.98 -10.27 -32.01
C CYS A 783 -52.96 -11.53 -31.12
N SER A 784 -54.11 -12.12 -30.94
CA SER A 784 -54.38 -13.40 -30.31
C SER A 784 -53.66 -14.54 -31.03
#